data_a417b1a8ae21f336d8ff2247e64c937f
#
_entry.id   a417b1a8ae21f336d8ff2247e64c937f
#
_cell.length_a   1.000
_cell.length_b   1.000
_cell.length_c   1.000
_cell.angle_alpha   90.00
_cell.angle_beta   90.00
_cell.angle_gamma   90.00
#
_symmetry.space_group_name_H-M   'P 1'
#
loop_
_entity.id
_entity.type
_entity.pdbx_description
1 polymer ?
#
loop_
_entity_poly.entity_id
_entity_poly.type
_entity_poly.pdbx_seq_one_letter_code
_entity_poly.pdbx_strand_id
1 'polypeptide(L)'
;VEDLKFEYYSRRSIAARFGVHVSDVAVSMMRWSTWLLILLGAVIVFVAGWSMGWAVMGVAVIPFMISQYVAHYVRDLPPKMTVAVTDRIEGSVLGHLPARPTPADVASAVGRVSSGQFMGARLGISPSLLSTMASTDASATPALWRTAEDIRVANNMSEITGAVLAVAIVRSFPQYESVIAQIHLDDSDLDKGIIWQQHLIQLIKAYKKPRRTGGVGRDWSFGWIPTLQRFGQNISEQIGAGSGLLTVGVASHVQAIDQLVDTFGSGGRQNALLVGRPGVGKTTIIHAFAEKLLDASAKVPDNLKFRQVFLLDSSALISAAPGRGELENLITQVLNEAYRAKNIIVCLDNAQLFFEEGVGSVDLSNVLQPILEAGNLRMILAMDEQRFLEIGQRNPTLLSSINRINIPETDRDETITVLQEQLIVTEVQRHVTYMLQAIKEAYRLSERYVHDLAQPGKALKLLESSAGYSESGLVTINSVQQAIEKTLDVKISVASDTEDRERLLNMEELIHKRMVNQTRAVSVVSDALRRARAGVRNENRPIGTFLFLGPTGVGKTELSKALADVYFGGEGRMIRIDLNEYVRAEDVTRLIADGAEDPISLTAQVMKQPFSVVLLDEIEKAAPEVLATLLQLLDEGILRDIRNREVSFRDAIVIATSNAGADRIREYIERGYEVQQFEHQFVDELINSGQFRPEFLNRFDEIVVFRPFTKDELIQVCDLILAGVNKTLEPQKVSVIVEDEAKLILVDQGYDPRLGARPMRRVIQKAVENTVAKQMLSGTVNPGDMITITAEQVRAVFDGESPREISAQ
;
A
#
# COMPACT_ATOMS: atom_id res chain seq x y z
N VAL A 1 -15.12 35.21 -27.78
CA VAL A 1 -15.81 34.56 -26.66
C VAL A 1 -16.80 35.58 -26.14
N GLU A 2 -18.13 35.31 -26.34
CA GLU A 2 -19.19 36.22 -25.86
C GLU A 2 -19.15 36.29 -24.35
N ASP A 3 -19.36 37.51 -23.79
CA ASP A 3 -19.39 37.71 -22.35
C ASP A 3 -20.59 36.98 -21.74
N LEU A 4 -20.29 35.96 -20.89
CA LEU A 4 -21.27 35.18 -20.20
C LEU A 4 -22.04 36.09 -19.21
N LYS A 5 -23.37 36.25 -19.40
CA LYS A 5 -24.23 37.11 -18.55
C LYS A 5 -24.91 36.30 -17.47
N PHE A 6 -24.89 36.82 -16.24
CA PHE A 6 -25.66 36.26 -15.12
C PHE A 6 -27.05 36.92 -15.05
N GLU A 7 -28.10 36.11 -15.21
CA GLU A 7 -29.50 36.57 -15.21
C GLU A 7 -30.26 36.08 -13.96
N TYR A 8 -30.29 36.92 -12.93
CA TYR A 8 -30.96 36.59 -11.65
C TYR A 8 -32.43 36.29 -11.76
N TYR A 9 -33.17 36.98 -12.64
CA TYR A 9 -34.62 36.84 -12.80
C TYR A 9 -34.99 35.85 -13.91
N SER A 10 -34.07 35.04 -14.44
CA SER A 10 -34.40 33.99 -15.38
C SER A 10 -35.36 32.97 -14.72
N ARG A 11 -36.21 32.32 -15.53
CA ARG A 11 -37.12 31.27 -15.05
C ARG A 11 -36.39 30.17 -14.29
N ARG A 12 -35.20 29.82 -14.77
CA ARG A 12 -34.32 28.80 -14.16
C ARG A 12 -33.82 29.25 -12.78
N SER A 13 -33.35 30.49 -12.65
CA SER A 13 -32.92 31.05 -11.35
C SER A 13 -34.01 31.13 -10.33
N ILE A 14 -35.22 31.50 -10.73
CA ILE A 14 -36.41 31.55 -9.84
C ILE A 14 -36.77 30.13 -9.38
N ALA A 15 -36.85 29.18 -10.32
CA ALA A 15 -37.12 27.78 -10.00
C ALA A 15 -36.04 27.17 -9.07
N ALA A 16 -34.78 27.44 -9.30
CA ALA A 16 -33.65 26.96 -8.48
C ALA A 16 -33.76 27.48 -7.02
N ARG A 17 -34.03 28.78 -6.84
CA ARG A 17 -34.23 29.35 -5.51
C ARG A 17 -35.45 28.78 -4.78
N PHE A 18 -36.55 28.56 -5.49
CA PHE A 18 -37.72 27.91 -4.92
C PHE A 18 -37.37 26.46 -4.51
N GLY A 19 -36.61 25.74 -5.35
CA GLY A 19 -36.18 24.37 -5.09
C GLY A 19 -35.33 24.18 -3.84
N VAL A 20 -34.44 25.14 -3.53
CA VAL A 20 -33.62 25.12 -2.30
C VAL A 20 -34.47 25.24 -1.02
N HIS A 21 -35.59 25.97 -1.07
CA HIS A 21 -36.50 26.15 0.10
C HIS A 21 -37.46 24.99 0.29
N VAL A 22 -37.66 24.11 -0.73
CA VAL A 22 -38.54 22.96 -0.60
C VAL A 22 -37.76 21.74 -0.12
N SER A 23 -37.94 21.39 1.15
CA SER A 23 -37.26 20.22 1.75
C SER A 23 -37.76 18.89 1.15
N ASP A 24 -36.87 17.85 1.19
CA ASP A 24 -37.24 16.47 0.80
C ASP A 24 -38.38 15.93 1.63
N VAL A 25 -38.45 16.33 2.90
CA VAL A 25 -39.55 15.97 3.80
C VAL A 25 -40.88 16.53 3.29
N ALA A 26 -40.89 17.78 2.81
CA ALA A 26 -42.11 18.40 2.28
C ALA A 26 -42.63 17.67 1.02
N VAL A 27 -41.74 17.30 0.09
CA VAL A 27 -42.10 16.52 -1.09
C VAL A 27 -42.60 15.12 -0.70
N SER A 28 -41.92 14.47 0.24
CA SER A 28 -42.34 13.17 0.77
C SER A 28 -43.71 13.24 1.43
N MET A 29 -43.97 14.27 2.24
CA MET A 29 -45.28 14.50 2.85
C MET A 29 -46.38 14.71 1.80
N MET A 30 -46.09 15.43 0.72
CA MET A 30 -47.06 15.60 -0.39
C MET A 30 -47.37 14.26 -1.09
N ARG A 31 -46.34 13.38 -1.27
CA ARG A 31 -46.57 12.04 -1.83
C ARG A 31 -47.41 11.18 -0.87
N TRP A 32 -47.10 11.17 0.42
CA TRP A 32 -47.85 10.43 1.41
C TRP A 32 -49.29 10.95 1.55
N SER A 33 -49.50 12.28 1.50
CA SER A 33 -50.87 12.85 1.51
C SER A 33 -51.67 12.44 0.28
N THR A 34 -51.04 12.33 -0.89
CA THR A 34 -51.65 11.77 -2.10
C THR A 34 -52.20 10.36 -1.85
N TRP A 35 -51.35 9.45 -1.37
CA TRP A 35 -51.76 8.08 -1.08
C TRP A 35 -52.81 7.97 -0.01
N LEU A 36 -52.71 8.79 1.05
CA LEU A 36 -53.65 8.83 2.14
C LEU A 36 -55.04 9.32 1.67
N LEU A 37 -55.08 10.34 0.82
CA LEU A 37 -56.35 10.83 0.23
C LEU A 37 -56.98 9.78 -0.72
N ILE A 38 -56.20 9.09 -1.50
CA ILE A 38 -56.69 7.99 -2.37
C ILE A 38 -57.26 6.88 -1.49
N LEU A 39 -56.56 6.44 -0.46
CA LEU A 39 -57.00 5.38 0.45
C LEU A 39 -58.26 5.79 1.21
N LEU A 40 -58.30 7.01 1.75
CA LEU A 40 -59.46 7.53 2.42
C LEU A 40 -60.69 7.61 1.50
N GLY A 41 -60.49 8.13 0.28
CA GLY A 41 -61.57 8.16 -0.75
C GLY A 41 -62.05 6.76 -1.12
N ALA A 42 -61.14 5.78 -1.26
CA ALA A 42 -61.50 4.39 -1.53
C ALA A 42 -62.35 3.79 -0.38
N VAL A 43 -61.93 4.01 0.88
CA VAL A 43 -62.73 3.54 2.03
C VAL A 43 -64.12 4.18 2.05
N ILE A 44 -64.27 5.49 1.77
CA ILE A 44 -65.55 6.17 1.72
C ILE A 44 -66.45 5.60 0.63
N VAL A 45 -65.90 5.30 -0.56
CA VAL A 45 -66.68 4.73 -1.67
C VAL A 45 -67.06 3.27 -1.39
N PHE A 46 -66.06 2.41 -1.04
CA PHE A 46 -66.28 0.95 -1.02
C PHE A 46 -66.80 0.43 0.34
N VAL A 47 -66.52 1.14 1.45
CA VAL A 47 -66.98 0.71 2.76
C VAL A 47 -68.21 1.49 3.23
N ALA A 48 -68.21 2.81 3.07
CA ALA A 48 -69.33 3.67 3.51
C ALA A 48 -70.44 3.83 2.42
N GLY A 49 -70.14 3.46 1.17
CA GLY A 49 -71.09 3.57 0.05
C GLY A 49 -71.40 5.02 -0.43
N TRP A 50 -70.60 5.98 0.01
CA TRP A 50 -70.84 7.41 -0.28
C TRP A 50 -70.11 7.88 -1.54
N SER A 51 -70.85 8.49 -2.47
CA SER A 51 -70.27 9.03 -3.72
C SER A 51 -69.30 10.21 -3.48
N MET A 52 -69.32 10.87 -2.32
CA MET A 52 -68.34 11.89 -1.93
C MET A 52 -66.89 11.38 -1.91
N GLY A 53 -66.67 10.07 -1.76
CA GLY A 53 -65.30 9.50 -1.82
C GLY A 53 -64.61 9.71 -3.15
N TRP A 54 -65.34 9.78 -4.26
CA TRP A 54 -64.78 10.15 -5.58
C TRP A 54 -64.24 11.57 -5.63
N ALA A 55 -64.89 12.51 -4.94
CA ALA A 55 -64.42 13.88 -4.80
C ALA A 55 -63.13 13.95 -3.97
N VAL A 56 -63.01 13.14 -2.90
CA VAL A 56 -61.79 13.07 -2.06
C VAL A 56 -60.64 12.49 -2.89
N MET A 57 -60.85 11.45 -3.71
CA MET A 57 -59.82 10.93 -4.62
C MET A 57 -59.45 11.99 -5.68
N GLY A 58 -60.37 12.78 -6.18
CA GLY A 58 -60.08 13.87 -7.09
C GLY A 58 -59.18 14.95 -6.47
N VAL A 59 -59.35 15.27 -5.17
CA VAL A 59 -58.48 16.21 -4.46
C VAL A 59 -57.07 15.70 -4.33
N ALA A 60 -56.83 14.37 -4.31
CA ALA A 60 -55.48 13.78 -4.26
C ALA A 60 -54.65 14.14 -5.51
N VAL A 61 -55.25 14.54 -6.62
CA VAL A 61 -54.57 15.02 -7.82
C VAL A 61 -53.73 16.27 -7.53
N ILE A 62 -54.17 17.15 -6.58
CA ILE A 62 -53.50 18.40 -6.29
C ILE A 62 -52.08 18.14 -5.69
N PRO A 63 -51.93 17.45 -4.53
CA PRO A 63 -50.61 17.17 -3.99
C PRO A 63 -49.75 16.28 -4.93
N PHE A 64 -50.38 15.41 -5.71
CA PHE A 64 -49.68 14.65 -6.74
C PHE A 64 -49.05 15.56 -7.81
N MET A 65 -49.86 16.45 -8.41
CA MET A 65 -49.39 17.41 -9.44
C MET A 65 -48.31 18.33 -8.90
N ILE A 66 -48.46 18.83 -7.66
CA ILE A 66 -47.44 19.66 -7.01
C ILE A 66 -46.16 18.87 -6.81
N SER A 67 -46.25 17.65 -6.31
CA SER A 67 -45.05 16.81 -6.07
C SER A 67 -44.30 16.47 -7.36
N GLN A 68 -45.06 16.19 -8.47
CA GLN A 68 -44.48 15.95 -9.80
C GLN A 68 -43.88 17.23 -10.39
N TYR A 69 -44.56 18.36 -10.26
CA TYR A 69 -44.05 19.67 -10.72
C TYR A 69 -42.72 20.01 -10.03
N VAL A 70 -42.65 19.86 -8.69
CA VAL A 70 -41.45 20.12 -7.91
C VAL A 70 -40.33 19.16 -8.32
N ALA A 71 -40.62 17.87 -8.51
CA ALA A 71 -39.63 16.87 -8.87
C ALA A 71 -39.03 17.13 -10.27
N HIS A 72 -39.83 17.44 -11.29
CA HIS A 72 -39.41 17.56 -12.67
C HIS A 72 -39.02 18.98 -13.12
N TYR A 73 -39.64 20.02 -12.58
CA TYR A 73 -39.45 21.39 -13.07
C TYR A 73 -38.71 22.29 -12.10
N VAL A 74 -38.56 21.85 -10.84
CA VAL A 74 -37.89 22.66 -9.82
C VAL A 74 -36.56 22.04 -9.38
N ARG A 75 -36.49 20.71 -9.25
CA ARG A 75 -35.30 20.01 -8.79
C ARG A 75 -34.43 19.49 -9.94
N ASP A 76 -35.03 18.94 -10.96
CA ASP A 76 -34.33 18.42 -12.15
C ASP A 76 -34.34 19.50 -13.25
N LEU A 77 -33.52 20.52 -13.05
CA LEU A 77 -33.38 21.64 -13.98
C LEU A 77 -32.32 21.30 -15.04
N PRO A 78 -32.69 20.77 -16.20
CA PRO A 78 -31.72 20.40 -17.22
C PRO A 78 -30.96 21.64 -17.71
N PRO A 79 -29.64 21.56 -17.90
CA PRO A 79 -28.85 22.67 -18.41
C PRO A 79 -29.27 23.01 -19.85
N LYS A 80 -29.20 24.30 -20.20
CA LYS A 80 -29.39 24.78 -21.55
C LYS A 80 -28.15 25.49 -22.02
N MET A 81 -27.72 25.25 -23.24
CA MET A 81 -26.56 25.89 -23.83
C MET A 81 -26.93 27.23 -24.47
N THR A 82 -27.21 28.24 -23.63
CA THR A 82 -27.46 29.62 -24.04
C THR A 82 -26.26 30.53 -23.70
N VAL A 83 -26.30 31.77 -24.07
CA VAL A 83 -25.25 32.78 -23.70
C VAL A 83 -25.31 33.09 -22.19
N ALA A 84 -26.45 32.83 -21.53
CA ALA A 84 -26.60 33.07 -20.11
C ALA A 84 -25.91 31.98 -19.28
N VAL A 85 -24.93 32.36 -18.43
CA VAL A 85 -24.25 31.46 -17.48
C VAL A 85 -25.25 30.76 -16.54
N THR A 86 -26.32 31.45 -16.17
CA THR A 86 -27.40 30.92 -15.32
C THR A 86 -28.06 29.66 -15.89
N ASP A 87 -28.07 29.49 -17.21
CA ASP A 87 -28.60 28.28 -17.84
C ASP A 87 -27.68 27.08 -17.81
N ARG A 88 -26.39 27.30 -17.51
CA ARG A 88 -25.33 26.29 -17.46
C ARG A 88 -24.96 25.86 -16.03
N ILE A 89 -25.23 26.70 -15.02
CA ILE A 89 -24.92 26.43 -13.61
C ILE A 89 -25.88 25.38 -13.04
N GLU A 90 -25.37 24.51 -12.20
CA GLU A 90 -26.15 23.53 -11.41
C GLU A 90 -27.23 24.25 -10.59
N GLY A 91 -28.46 23.74 -10.64
CA GLY A 91 -29.60 24.34 -9.97
C GLY A 91 -29.42 24.55 -8.46
N SER A 92 -28.77 23.61 -7.80
CA SER A 92 -28.47 23.66 -6.36
C SER A 92 -27.57 24.87 -6.00
N VAL A 93 -26.55 25.15 -6.79
CA VAL A 93 -25.67 26.33 -6.62
C VAL A 93 -26.42 27.60 -6.94
N LEU A 94 -27.13 27.61 -8.08
CA LEU A 94 -27.87 28.78 -8.59
C LEU A 94 -28.90 29.29 -7.57
N GLY A 95 -29.50 28.36 -6.80
CA GLY A 95 -30.47 28.69 -5.75
C GLY A 95 -29.93 29.48 -4.58
N HIS A 96 -28.59 29.44 -4.36
CA HIS A 96 -27.93 30.15 -3.24
C HIS A 96 -27.27 31.46 -3.65
N LEU A 97 -27.24 31.80 -4.96
CA LEU A 97 -26.55 32.98 -5.46
C LEU A 97 -27.39 34.26 -5.33
N PRO A 98 -26.82 35.41 -4.89
CA PRO A 98 -27.47 36.70 -4.84
C PRO A 98 -27.62 37.31 -6.25
N ALA A 99 -28.33 38.47 -6.31
CA ALA A 99 -28.60 39.16 -7.57
C ALA A 99 -27.32 39.65 -8.31
N ARG A 100 -26.29 39.97 -7.56
CA ARG A 100 -24.96 40.36 -8.08
C ARG A 100 -23.90 39.53 -7.34
N PRO A 101 -23.65 38.32 -7.78
CA PRO A 101 -22.73 37.43 -7.07
C PRO A 101 -21.29 37.93 -7.20
N THR A 102 -20.60 37.99 -6.07
CA THR A 102 -19.14 38.12 -6.01
C THR A 102 -18.50 36.71 -5.98
N PRO A 103 -17.21 36.56 -6.30
CA PRO A 103 -16.54 35.27 -6.12
C PRO A 103 -16.68 34.69 -4.69
N ALA A 104 -16.69 35.55 -3.65
CA ALA A 104 -16.92 35.11 -2.27
C ALA A 104 -18.34 34.56 -2.04
N ASP A 105 -19.36 35.16 -2.68
CA ASP A 105 -20.73 34.63 -2.65
C ASP A 105 -20.81 33.26 -3.34
N VAL A 106 -20.09 33.10 -4.47
CA VAL A 106 -20.00 31.81 -5.17
C VAL A 106 -19.33 30.77 -4.27
N ALA A 107 -18.22 31.12 -3.59
CA ALA A 107 -17.54 30.23 -2.64
C ALA A 107 -18.47 29.79 -1.50
N SER A 108 -19.24 30.75 -0.94
CA SER A 108 -20.25 30.44 0.09
C SER A 108 -21.36 29.53 -0.43
N ALA A 109 -21.85 29.75 -1.66
CA ALA A 109 -22.86 28.89 -2.28
C ALA A 109 -22.32 27.49 -2.54
N VAL A 110 -21.10 27.37 -3.05
CA VAL A 110 -20.40 26.10 -3.28
C VAL A 110 -20.25 25.31 -1.98
N GLY A 111 -19.88 25.95 -0.87
CA GLY A 111 -19.76 25.30 0.44
C GLY A 111 -21.06 24.71 1.00
N ARG A 112 -22.23 25.16 0.50
CA ARG A 112 -23.56 24.68 0.94
C ARG A 112 -24.11 23.53 0.08
N VAL A 113 -23.57 23.31 -1.09
CA VAL A 113 -24.05 22.27 -2.02
C VAL A 113 -23.23 21.01 -1.94
N SER A 114 -23.87 19.87 -2.19
CA SER A 114 -23.22 18.54 -2.10
C SER A 114 -22.03 18.41 -3.05
N SER A 115 -22.10 19.01 -4.26
CA SER A 115 -21.00 18.99 -5.24
C SER A 115 -19.76 19.76 -4.77
N GLY A 116 -19.95 20.87 -4.04
CA GLY A 116 -18.84 21.61 -3.43
C GLY A 116 -18.30 20.95 -2.15
N GLN A 117 -19.20 20.43 -1.30
CA GLN A 117 -18.81 19.67 -0.10
C GLN A 117 -18.00 18.42 -0.45
N PHE A 118 -18.29 17.79 -1.60
CA PHE A 118 -17.51 16.69 -2.12
C PHE A 118 -16.04 17.07 -2.28
N MET A 119 -15.75 18.24 -2.88
CA MET A 119 -14.39 18.73 -3.05
C MET A 119 -13.68 18.96 -1.71
N GLY A 120 -14.41 19.43 -0.70
CA GLY A 120 -13.91 19.57 0.67
C GLY A 120 -13.55 18.24 1.30
N ALA A 121 -14.44 17.27 1.26
CA ALA A 121 -14.25 15.97 1.89
C ALA A 121 -13.21 15.09 1.18
N ARG A 122 -13.13 15.18 -0.16
CA ARG A 122 -12.27 14.31 -0.99
C ARG A 122 -10.90 14.89 -1.30
N LEU A 123 -10.80 16.19 -1.49
CA LEU A 123 -9.56 16.86 -1.87
C LEU A 123 -9.01 17.78 -0.74
N GLY A 124 -9.78 18.00 0.33
CA GLY A 124 -9.38 18.94 1.37
C GLY A 124 -9.62 20.41 1.01
N ILE A 125 -10.32 20.71 -0.11
CA ILE A 125 -10.69 22.05 -0.52
C ILE A 125 -11.91 22.51 0.29
N SER A 126 -11.66 22.82 1.57
CA SER A 126 -12.74 23.17 2.51
C SER A 126 -13.45 24.48 2.14
N PRO A 127 -14.70 24.69 2.58
CA PRO A 127 -15.40 25.96 2.39
C PRO A 127 -14.66 27.17 2.98
N SER A 128 -13.90 26.97 4.07
CA SER A 128 -13.05 28.01 4.66
C SER A 128 -11.88 28.37 3.74
N LEU A 129 -11.23 27.38 3.14
CA LEU A 129 -10.16 27.59 2.17
C LEU A 129 -10.69 28.33 0.94
N LEU A 130 -11.83 27.90 0.37
CA LEU A 130 -12.47 28.58 -0.75
C LEU A 130 -12.82 30.05 -0.44
N SER A 131 -13.29 30.33 0.79
CA SER A 131 -13.62 31.69 1.18
C SER A 131 -12.39 32.60 1.32
N THR A 132 -11.23 32.06 1.70
CA THR A 132 -9.97 32.82 1.77
C THR A 132 -9.36 33.07 0.39
N MET A 133 -9.56 32.17 -0.56
CA MET A 133 -9.05 32.30 -1.95
C MET A 133 -9.96 33.17 -2.83
N ALA A 134 -11.25 33.26 -2.48
CA ALA A 134 -12.22 33.98 -3.30
C ALA A 134 -12.10 35.51 -3.13
N SER A 135 -12.04 36.22 -4.24
CA SER A 135 -12.07 37.70 -4.24
C SER A 135 -13.42 38.22 -3.79
N THR A 136 -13.44 39.31 -3.02
CA THR A 136 -14.65 40.05 -2.66
C THR A 136 -15.07 41.07 -3.72
N ASP A 137 -14.23 41.29 -4.73
CA ASP A 137 -14.50 42.23 -5.80
C ASP A 137 -15.44 41.66 -6.87
N ALA A 138 -16.56 42.31 -7.09
CA ALA A 138 -17.54 41.94 -8.11
C ALA A 138 -17.00 42.04 -9.55
N SER A 139 -15.95 42.84 -9.80
CA SER A 139 -15.32 42.94 -11.10
C SER A 139 -14.61 41.64 -11.53
N ALA A 140 -14.20 40.78 -10.59
CA ALA A 140 -13.56 39.52 -10.88
C ALA A 140 -14.55 38.39 -11.30
N THR A 141 -15.86 38.58 -11.07
CA THR A 141 -16.89 37.57 -11.34
C THR A 141 -16.98 37.14 -12.81
N PRO A 142 -16.89 38.00 -13.82
CA PRO A 142 -16.90 37.58 -15.22
C PRO A 142 -15.70 36.68 -15.61
N ALA A 143 -14.53 36.92 -15.00
CA ALA A 143 -13.35 36.08 -15.21
C ALA A 143 -13.58 34.69 -14.60
N LEU A 144 -14.16 34.64 -13.39
CA LEU A 144 -14.51 33.37 -12.73
C LEU A 144 -15.47 32.51 -13.59
N TRP A 145 -16.51 33.15 -14.21
CA TRP A 145 -17.44 32.42 -15.09
C TRP A 145 -16.77 31.88 -16.35
N ARG A 146 -15.79 32.62 -16.92
CA ARG A 146 -15.00 32.13 -18.07
C ARG A 146 -14.16 30.94 -17.66
N THR A 147 -13.41 31.03 -16.58
CA THR A 147 -12.61 29.93 -16.06
C THR A 147 -13.47 28.69 -15.78
N ALA A 148 -14.63 28.86 -15.15
CA ALA A 148 -15.57 27.77 -14.89
C ALA A 148 -16.10 27.11 -16.17
N GLU A 149 -16.38 27.91 -17.21
CA GLU A 149 -16.83 27.40 -18.52
C GLU A 149 -15.70 26.66 -19.24
N ASP A 150 -14.48 27.17 -19.19
CA ASP A 150 -13.32 26.53 -19.80
C ASP A 150 -13.07 25.15 -19.14
N ILE A 151 -13.13 25.07 -17.81
CA ILE A 151 -13.03 23.81 -17.07
C ILE A 151 -14.17 22.85 -17.43
N ARG A 152 -15.41 23.36 -17.53
CA ARG A 152 -16.57 22.56 -17.94
C ARG A 152 -16.36 21.92 -19.32
N VAL A 153 -15.91 22.72 -20.29
CA VAL A 153 -15.66 22.26 -21.66
C VAL A 153 -14.51 21.27 -21.71
N ALA A 154 -13.41 21.57 -21.03
CA ALA A 154 -12.23 20.70 -20.97
C ALA A 154 -12.55 19.30 -20.42
N ASN A 155 -13.44 19.24 -19.40
CA ASN A 155 -13.86 17.98 -18.77
C ASN A 155 -15.14 17.40 -19.37
N ASN A 156 -15.63 17.92 -20.51
CA ASN A 156 -16.82 17.46 -21.21
C ASN A 156 -18.07 17.34 -20.32
N MET A 157 -18.27 18.32 -19.44
CA MET A 157 -19.36 18.36 -18.48
C MET A 157 -20.62 18.96 -19.10
N SER A 158 -21.80 18.46 -18.71
CA SER A 158 -23.09 18.99 -19.16
C SER A 158 -23.46 20.33 -18.52
N GLU A 159 -22.98 20.59 -17.30
CA GLU A 159 -23.29 21.79 -16.51
C GLU A 159 -22.09 22.23 -15.65
N ILE A 160 -22.12 23.47 -15.19
CA ILE A 160 -21.17 24.02 -14.25
C ILE A 160 -21.61 23.62 -12.83
N THR A 161 -21.01 22.56 -12.30
CA THR A 161 -21.30 22.04 -10.96
C THR A 161 -20.60 22.85 -9.86
N GLY A 162 -20.98 22.64 -8.61
CA GLY A 162 -20.26 23.22 -7.47
C GLY A 162 -18.80 22.79 -7.41
N ALA A 163 -18.45 21.58 -7.89
CA ALA A 163 -17.06 21.12 -8.01
C ALA A 163 -16.28 21.94 -9.07
N VAL A 164 -16.86 22.16 -10.23
CA VAL A 164 -16.26 23.02 -11.28
C VAL A 164 -16.01 24.43 -10.74
N LEU A 165 -16.98 25.01 -10.02
CA LEU A 165 -16.83 26.33 -9.42
C LEU A 165 -15.77 26.36 -8.31
N ALA A 166 -15.67 25.32 -7.49
CA ALA A 166 -14.60 25.22 -6.50
C ALA A 166 -13.23 25.28 -7.16
N VAL A 167 -13.01 24.51 -8.22
CA VAL A 167 -11.75 24.51 -8.97
C VAL A 167 -11.52 25.85 -9.68
N ALA A 168 -12.56 26.45 -10.23
CA ALA A 168 -12.46 27.77 -10.86
C ALA A 168 -12.03 28.87 -9.86
N ILE A 169 -12.55 28.83 -8.63
CA ILE A 169 -12.14 29.74 -7.54
C ILE A 169 -10.68 29.50 -7.19
N VAL A 170 -10.27 28.24 -7.02
CA VAL A 170 -8.86 27.87 -6.71
C VAL A 170 -7.94 28.38 -7.81
N ARG A 171 -8.19 28.09 -9.09
CA ARG A 171 -7.35 28.54 -10.23
C ARG A 171 -7.37 30.05 -10.45
N SER A 172 -8.38 30.76 -9.94
CA SER A 172 -8.43 32.23 -9.99
C SER A 172 -7.51 32.90 -8.97
N PHE A 173 -6.99 32.16 -7.99
CA PHE A 173 -6.08 32.67 -6.96
C PHE A 173 -4.63 32.67 -7.48
N PRO A 174 -3.91 33.82 -7.42
CA PRO A 174 -2.59 33.97 -8.08
C PRO A 174 -1.49 32.99 -7.64
N GLN A 175 -1.59 32.47 -6.42
CA GLN A 175 -0.61 31.54 -5.81
C GLN A 175 -1.22 30.15 -5.53
N TYR A 176 -2.23 29.75 -6.30
CA TYR A 176 -2.96 28.51 -6.02
C TYR A 176 -2.07 27.27 -6.04
N GLU A 177 -1.07 27.21 -6.92
CA GLU A 177 -0.16 26.05 -7.00
C GLU A 177 0.58 25.80 -5.69
N SER A 178 1.02 26.84 -4.99
CA SER A 178 1.67 26.70 -3.70
C SER A 178 0.70 26.23 -2.60
N VAL A 179 -0.57 26.63 -2.68
CA VAL A 179 -1.59 26.24 -1.71
C VAL A 179 -2.02 24.80 -1.92
N ILE A 180 -2.25 24.38 -3.17
CA ILE A 180 -2.60 22.96 -3.45
C ILE A 180 -1.43 22.01 -3.14
N ALA A 181 -0.19 22.43 -3.35
CA ALA A 181 0.99 21.66 -2.98
C ALA A 181 1.07 21.42 -1.46
N GLN A 182 0.68 22.39 -0.62
CA GLN A 182 0.63 22.24 0.84
C GLN A 182 -0.37 21.15 1.29
N ILE A 183 -1.43 20.92 0.52
CA ILE A 183 -2.40 19.84 0.76
C ILE A 183 -2.12 18.59 -0.08
N HIS A 184 -0.89 18.46 -0.59
CA HIS A 184 -0.42 17.31 -1.39
C HIS A 184 -1.25 17.02 -2.65
N LEU A 185 -1.67 18.07 -3.36
CA LEU A 185 -2.37 17.97 -4.64
C LEU A 185 -1.59 18.65 -5.76
N ASP A 186 -1.78 18.12 -6.97
CA ASP A 186 -1.33 18.68 -8.23
C ASP A 186 -2.51 19.36 -8.97
N ASP A 187 -2.23 20.24 -9.94
CA ASP A 187 -3.29 20.86 -10.75
C ASP A 187 -4.17 19.81 -11.47
N SER A 188 -3.56 18.72 -11.94
CA SER A 188 -4.31 17.59 -12.56
C SER A 188 -5.29 16.89 -11.61
N ASP A 189 -5.02 16.92 -10.30
CA ASP A 189 -5.90 16.29 -9.30
C ASP A 189 -7.20 17.06 -9.14
N LEU A 190 -7.20 18.34 -9.40
CA LEU A 190 -8.41 19.17 -9.38
C LEU A 190 -9.40 18.70 -10.46
N ASP A 191 -8.92 18.46 -11.68
CA ASP A 191 -9.74 17.94 -12.78
C ASP A 191 -10.18 16.49 -12.51
N LYS A 192 -9.28 15.64 -11.98
CA LYS A 192 -9.62 14.27 -11.55
C LYS A 192 -10.72 14.27 -10.47
N GLY A 193 -10.72 15.23 -9.56
CA GLY A 193 -11.77 15.41 -8.55
C GLY A 193 -13.15 15.73 -9.17
N ILE A 194 -13.18 16.58 -10.20
CA ILE A 194 -14.42 16.89 -10.94
C ILE A 194 -14.94 15.65 -11.68
N ILE A 195 -14.05 14.93 -12.38
CA ILE A 195 -14.40 13.70 -13.10
C ILE A 195 -14.93 12.65 -12.13
N TRP A 196 -14.28 12.47 -10.97
CA TRP A 196 -14.73 11.54 -9.92
C TRP A 196 -16.14 11.88 -9.42
N GLN A 197 -16.40 13.16 -9.11
CA GLN A 197 -17.72 13.59 -8.69
C GLN A 197 -18.78 13.31 -9.76
N GLN A 198 -18.51 13.62 -11.03
CA GLN A 198 -19.42 13.34 -12.14
C GLN A 198 -19.71 11.84 -12.27
N HIS A 199 -18.66 11.03 -12.18
CA HIS A 199 -18.78 9.58 -12.28
C HIS A 199 -19.68 9.00 -11.18
N LEU A 200 -19.50 9.44 -9.93
CA LEU A 200 -20.36 9.04 -8.81
C LEU A 200 -21.83 9.42 -9.02
N ILE A 201 -22.09 10.62 -9.53
CA ILE A 201 -23.46 11.04 -9.86
C ILE A 201 -24.06 10.13 -10.94
N GLN A 202 -23.28 9.76 -11.96
CA GLN A 202 -23.71 8.84 -13.02
C GLN A 202 -24.00 7.44 -12.48
N LEU A 203 -23.14 6.91 -11.61
CA LEU A 203 -23.33 5.63 -10.92
C LEU A 203 -24.63 5.62 -10.10
N ILE A 204 -24.87 6.65 -9.30
CA ILE A 204 -26.09 6.78 -8.49
C ILE A 204 -27.35 6.84 -9.41
N LYS A 205 -27.26 7.58 -10.51
CA LYS A 205 -28.36 7.67 -11.49
C LYS A 205 -28.58 6.31 -12.19
N ALA A 206 -27.53 5.61 -12.56
CA ALA A 206 -27.59 4.28 -13.17
C ALA A 206 -28.19 3.25 -12.20
N TYR A 207 -27.77 3.28 -10.91
CA TYR A 207 -28.30 2.39 -9.89
C TYR A 207 -29.81 2.59 -9.62
N LYS A 208 -30.32 3.82 -9.72
CA LYS A 208 -31.75 4.13 -9.55
C LYS A 208 -32.62 3.69 -10.72
N LYS A 209 -32.05 3.38 -11.90
CA LYS A 209 -32.82 2.90 -13.05
C LYS A 209 -33.10 1.40 -12.88
N PRO A 210 -34.39 0.97 -13.05
CA PRO A 210 -34.70 -0.44 -12.99
C PRO A 210 -33.96 -1.17 -14.14
N ARG A 211 -33.11 -2.15 -13.78
CA ARG A 211 -32.38 -2.96 -14.76
C ARG A 211 -33.34 -3.98 -15.41
N ARG A 212 -33.30 -4.10 -16.73
CA ARG A 212 -34.04 -5.14 -17.45
C ARG A 212 -33.18 -6.42 -17.46
N THR A 213 -33.41 -7.30 -16.52
CA THR A 213 -32.61 -8.52 -16.31
C THR A 213 -33.25 -9.81 -16.83
N GLY A 214 -34.15 -9.72 -17.81
CA GLY A 214 -34.82 -10.88 -18.43
C GLY A 214 -36.12 -11.37 -17.76
N GLY A 215 -36.46 -10.81 -16.59
CA GLY A 215 -37.70 -11.08 -15.87
C GLY A 215 -37.87 -12.52 -15.37
N VAL A 216 -39.10 -12.92 -15.00
CA VAL A 216 -39.43 -14.21 -14.36
C VAL A 216 -39.05 -15.40 -15.25
N GLY A 217 -39.13 -15.27 -16.59
CA GLY A 217 -38.79 -16.34 -17.52
C GLY A 217 -37.33 -16.75 -17.50
N ARG A 218 -36.41 -15.81 -17.15
CA ARG A 218 -34.99 -16.09 -16.96
C ARG A 218 -34.78 -17.05 -15.79
N ASP A 219 -35.44 -16.79 -14.66
CA ASP A 219 -35.19 -17.52 -13.41
C ASP A 219 -35.78 -18.95 -13.48
N TRP A 220 -36.71 -19.21 -14.38
CA TRP A 220 -37.31 -20.51 -14.59
C TRP A 220 -36.63 -21.32 -15.72
N SER A 221 -35.64 -20.76 -16.41
CA SER A 221 -35.03 -21.35 -17.60
C SER A 221 -33.95 -22.39 -17.34
N PHE A 222 -33.51 -22.61 -16.11
CA PHE A 222 -32.35 -23.46 -15.79
C PHE A 222 -32.69 -24.78 -15.10
N GLY A 223 -33.93 -25.13 -14.84
CA GLY A 223 -34.37 -26.43 -14.33
C GLY A 223 -33.94 -26.72 -12.91
N TRP A 224 -33.84 -28.01 -12.55
CA TRP A 224 -33.50 -28.47 -11.20
C TRP A 224 -31.99 -28.65 -11.03
N ILE A 225 -31.34 -27.82 -10.18
CA ILE A 225 -29.89 -27.77 -9.99
C ILE A 225 -29.52 -27.68 -8.48
N PRO A 226 -29.97 -28.60 -7.63
CA PRO A 226 -29.84 -28.48 -6.18
C PRO A 226 -28.39 -28.48 -5.70
N THR A 227 -27.51 -29.28 -6.32
CA THR A 227 -26.10 -29.35 -5.93
C THR A 227 -25.36 -28.08 -6.34
N LEU A 228 -25.59 -27.59 -7.55
CA LEU A 228 -25.00 -26.35 -8.01
C LEU A 228 -25.49 -25.14 -7.20
N GLN A 229 -26.75 -25.09 -6.77
CA GLN A 229 -27.25 -24.02 -5.89
C GLN A 229 -26.69 -24.11 -4.47
N ARG A 230 -26.36 -25.29 -4.00
CA ARG A 230 -25.79 -25.48 -2.66
C ARG A 230 -24.35 -25.01 -2.57
N PHE A 231 -23.53 -25.26 -3.58
CA PHE A 231 -22.09 -24.98 -3.57
C PHE A 231 -21.70 -23.80 -4.43
N GLY A 232 -22.56 -23.32 -5.34
CA GLY A 232 -22.28 -22.18 -6.24
C GLY A 232 -23.04 -20.95 -5.83
N GLN A 233 -22.42 -19.78 -6.08
CA GLN A 233 -23.07 -18.49 -5.96
C GLN A 233 -23.64 -18.07 -7.31
N ASN A 234 -24.94 -17.81 -7.40
CA ASN A 234 -25.57 -17.29 -8.60
C ASN A 234 -25.31 -15.78 -8.72
N ILE A 235 -24.24 -15.39 -9.42
CA ILE A 235 -23.85 -14.00 -9.64
C ILE A 235 -24.95 -13.23 -10.37
N SER A 236 -25.58 -13.86 -11.38
CA SER A 236 -26.62 -13.23 -12.18
C SER A 236 -27.87 -12.87 -11.36
N GLU A 237 -28.22 -13.68 -10.39
CA GLU A 237 -29.31 -13.42 -9.46
C GLU A 237 -28.97 -12.28 -8.48
N GLN A 238 -27.78 -12.28 -7.94
CA GLN A 238 -27.30 -11.21 -7.06
C GLN A 238 -27.32 -9.85 -7.75
N ILE A 239 -26.82 -9.77 -9.00
CA ILE A 239 -26.88 -8.55 -9.82
C ILE A 239 -28.34 -8.15 -10.07
N GLY A 240 -29.21 -9.10 -10.39
CA GLY A 240 -30.65 -8.87 -10.60
C GLY A 240 -31.36 -8.32 -9.35
N ALA A 241 -30.99 -8.78 -8.17
CA ALA A 241 -31.48 -8.32 -6.88
C ALA A 241 -30.89 -6.97 -6.43
N GLY A 242 -29.92 -6.42 -7.16
CA GLY A 242 -29.25 -5.16 -6.81
C GLY A 242 -28.14 -5.31 -5.74
N SER A 243 -27.75 -6.54 -5.41
CA SER A 243 -26.71 -6.87 -4.45
C SER A 243 -25.37 -7.26 -5.12
N GLY A 244 -25.24 -7.09 -6.44
CA GLY A 244 -24.00 -7.36 -7.18
C GLY A 244 -22.86 -6.42 -6.79
N LEU A 245 -21.61 -6.91 -6.96
CA LEU A 245 -20.42 -6.07 -6.83
C LEU A 245 -20.48 -4.90 -7.82
N LEU A 246 -20.05 -3.74 -7.39
CA LEU A 246 -19.81 -2.63 -8.31
C LEU A 246 -18.69 -3.02 -9.27
N THR A 247 -18.98 -3.02 -10.56
CA THR A 247 -18.02 -3.39 -11.59
C THR A 247 -17.47 -2.15 -12.25
N VAL A 248 -16.16 -2.01 -12.26
CA VAL A 248 -15.45 -0.86 -12.81
C VAL A 248 -15.08 -1.13 -14.27
N GLY A 249 -15.43 -0.20 -15.14
CA GLY A 249 -15.12 -0.29 -16.57
C GLY A 249 -13.71 0.16 -16.91
N VAL A 250 -12.66 -0.46 -16.38
CA VAL A 250 -11.27 -0.17 -16.80
C VAL A 250 -10.91 -0.87 -18.11
N ALA A 251 -10.03 -0.26 -18.90
CA ALA A 251 -9.74 -0.71 -20.26
C ALA A 251 -9.22 -2.16 -20.29
N SER A 252 -8.35 -2.54 -19.38
CA SER A 252 -7.80 -3.91 -19.25
C SER A 252 -8.89 -4.95 -18.97
N HIS A 253 -9.86 -4.63 -18.12
CA HIS A 253 -10.99 -5.52 -17.82
C HIS A 253 -12.00 -5.58 -18.97
N VAL A 254 -12.30 -4.46 -19.65
CA VAL A 254 -13.19 -4.43 -20.80
C VAL A 254 -12.68 -5.34 -21.92
N GLN A 255 -11.37 -5.30 -22.20
CA GLN A 255 -10.77 -6.18 -23.19
C GLN A 255 -10.92 -7.67 -22.83
N ALA A 256 -10.69 -8.03 -21.56
CA ALA A 256 -10.88 -9.41 -21.10
C ALA A 256 -12.36 -9.86 -21.19
N ILE A 257 -13.31 -8.98 -20.86
CA ILE A 257 -14.74 -9.26 -20.98
C ILE A 257 -15.15 -9.44 -22.45
N ASP A 258 -14.61 -8.63 -23.37
CA ASP A 258 -14.88 -8.77 -24.80
C ASP A 258 -14.32 -10.08 -25.33
N GLN A 259 -13.12 -10.49 -24.95
CA GLN A 259 -12.55 -11.80 -25.26
C GLN A 259 -13.40 -12.96 -24.73
N LEU A 260 -13.98 -12.84 -23.52
CA LEU A 260 -14.94 -13.82 -23.00
C LEU A 260 -16.19 -13.90 -23.87
N VAL A 261 -16.75 -12.75 -24.27
CA VAL A 261 -17.94 -12.70 -25.14
C VAL A 261 -17.64 -13.36 -26.49
N ASP A 262 -16.49 -13.08 -27.10
CA ASP A 262 -16.07 -13.68 -28.37
C ASP A 262 -15.86 -15.20 -28.26
N THR A 263 -15.19 -15.64 -27.17
CA THR A 263 -14.94 -17.06 -26.88
C THR A 263 -16.25 -17.85 -26.77
N PHE A 264 -17.22 -17.34 -26.03
CA PHE A 264 -18.51 -18.02 -25.82
C PHE A 264 -19.54 -17.77 -26.94
N GLY A 265 -19.36 -16.71 -27.72
CA GLY A 265 -20.21 -16.40 -28.88
C GLY A 265 -19.84 -17.18 -30.14
N SER A 266 -18.58 -17.62 -30.25
CA SER A 266 -18.08 -18.41 -31.36
C SER A 266 -18.59 -19.86 -31.29
N GLY A 267 -18.66 -20.53 -32.45
CA GLY A 267 -19.06 -21.96 -32.54
C GLY A 267 -17.97 -22.95 -32.13
N GLY A 268 -16.84 -22.46 -31.58
CA GLY A 268 -15.69 -23.28 -31.19
C GLY A 268 -15.75 -23.81 -29.74
N ARG A 269 -14.58 -24.06 -29.15
CA ARG A 269 -14.46 -24.47 -27.75
C ARG A 269 -14.96 -23.37 -26.84
N GLN A 270 -15.88 -23.72 -25.94
CA GLN A 270 -16.57 -22.75 -25.05
C GLN A 270 -15.98 -22.76 -23.63
N ASN A 271 -14.65 -22.78 -23.54
CA ASN A 271 -13.90 -22.75 -22.28
C ASN A 271 -12.93 -21.58 -22.31
N ALA A 272 -12.90 -20.81 -21.23
CA ALA A 272 -11.97 -19.69 -21.05
C ALA A 272 -11.16 -19.88 -19.75
N LEU A 273 -9.91 -19.48 -19.78
CA LEU A 273 -9.02 -19.47 -18.63
C LEU A 273 -8.51 -18.06 -18.39
N LEU A 274 -8.93 -17.47 -17.27
CA LEU A 274 -8.44 -16.18 -16.79
C LEU A 274 -7.15 -16.39 -16.02
N VAL A 275 -6.04 -15.89 -16.53
CA VAL A 275 -4.71 -16.02 -15.91
C VAL A 275 -4.22 -14.66 -15.46
N GLY A 276 -3.76 -14.55 -14.24
CA GLY A 276 -3.18 -13.32 -13.69
C GLY A 276 -2.81 -13.49 -12.23
N ARG A 277 -1.97 -12.61 -11.74
CA ARG A 277 -1.52 -12.60 -10.32
C ARG A 277 -2.70 -12.46 -9.35
N PRO A 278 -2.57 -12.90 -8.09
CA PRO A 278 -3.58 -12.65 -7.06
C PRO A 278 -3.84 -11.14 -6.91
N GLY A 279 -5.12 -10.73 -6.84
CA GLY A 279 -5.47 -9.31 -6.68
C GLY A 279 -5.71 -8.51 -7.97
N VAL A 280 -5.45 -9.05 -9.18
CA VAL A 280 -5.70 -8.34 -10.47
C VAL A 280 -7.17 -8.16 -10.83
N GLY A 281 -8.10 -8.74 -10.06
CA GLY A 281 -9.53 -8.59 -10.31
C GLY A 281 -10.17 -9.70 -11.16
N LYS A 282 -9.63 -10.92 -11.22
CA LYS A 282 -10.22 -12.06 -11.96
C LYS A 282 -11.70 -12.27 -11.63
N THR A 283 -12.04 -12.32 -10.35
CA THR A 283 -13.42 -12.48 -9.89
C THR A 283 -14.31 -11.29 -10.26
N THR A 284 -13.75 -10.06 -10.22
CA THR A 284 -14.44 -8.83 -10.66
C THR A 284 -14.79 -8.89 -12.16
N ILE A 285 -13.89 -9.43 -12.99
CA ILE A 285 -14.16 -9.64 -14.42
C ILE A 285 -15.31 -10.62 -14.63
N ILE A 286 -15.40 -11.70 -13.84
CA ILE A 286 -16.51 -12.65 -13.89
C ILE A 286 -17.84 -11.95 -13.55
N HIS A 287 -17.86 -11.08 -12.52
CA HIS A 287 -19.04 -10.29 -12.17
C HIS A 287 -19.42 -9.30 -13.28
N ALA A 288 -18.45 -8.56 -13.84
CA ALA A 288 -18.69 -7.64 -14.94
C ALA A 288 -19.17 -8.34 -16.21
N PHE A 289 -18.65 -9.52 -16.50
CA PHE A 289 -19.14 -10.37 -17.59
C PHE A 289 -20.59 -10.79 -17.36
N ALA A 290 -20.94 -11.25 -16.15
CA ALA A 290 -22.32 -11.58 -15.81
C ALA A 290 -23.27 -10.38 -15.95
N GLU A 291 -22.85 -9.19 -15.52
CA GLU A 291 -23.61 -7.95 -15.68
C GLU A 291 -23.85 -7.62 -17.16
N LYS A 292 -22.80 -7.76 -17.99
CA LYS A 292 -22.90 -7.52 -19.44
C LYS A 292 -23.86 -8.49 -20.13
N LEU A 293 -23.94 -9.76 -19.70
CA LEU A 293 -24.90 -10.74 -20.21
C LEU A 293 -26.36 -10.41 -19.85
N LEU A 294 -26.57 -9.72 -18.73
CA LEU A 294 -27.90 -9.33 -18.26
C LEU A 294 -28.38 -8.01 -18.86
N ASP A 295 -27.50 -7.20 -19.42
CA ASP A 295 -27.86 -5.91 -20.02
C ASP A 295 -28.47 -6.13 -21.43
N ALA A 296 -29.74 -5.86 -21.53
CA ALA A 296 -30.47 -5.97 -22.81
C ALA A 296 -29.94 -5.02 -23.92
N SER A 297 -29.24 -3.93 -23.52
CA SER A 297 -28.68 -2.94 -24.43
C SER A 297 -27.25 -3.29 -24.88
N ALA A 298 -26.60 -4.23 -24.21
CA ALA A 298 -25.23 -4.62 -24.52
C ALA A 298 -25.12 -5.34 -25.86
N LYS A 299 -24.03 -5.09 -26.57
CA LYS A 299 -23.72 -5.79 -27.84
C LYS A 299 -23.17 -7.20 -27.52
N VAL A 300 -24.06 -8.11 -27.20
CA VAL A 300 -23.75 -9.50 -26.89
C VAL A 300 -24.54 -10.40 -27.86
N PRO A 301 -23.95 -11.49 -28.38
CA PRO A 301 -24.65 -12.48 -29.18
C PRO A 301 -25.92 -13.00 -28.49
N ASP A 302 -27.02 -13.20 -29.26
CA ASP A 302 -28.31 -13.57 -28.67
C ASP A 302 -28.29 -14.92 -27.93
N ASN A 303 -27.37 -15.81 -28.29
CA ASN A 303 -27.18 -17.10 -27.63
C ASN A 303 -26.54 -16.97 -26.25
N LEU A 304 -25.98 -15.79 -25.87
CA LEU A 304 -25.38 -15.53 -24.57
C LEU A 304 -26.23 -14.64 -23.67
N LYS A 305 -27.16 -13.86 -24.23
CA LYS A 305 -28.02 -12.96 -23.45
C LYS A 305 -28.79 -13.70 -22.37
N PHE A 306 -28.82 -13.10 -21.18
CA PHE A 306 -29.54 -13.58 -19.98
C PHE A 306 -29.13 -14.98 -19.49
N ARG A 307 -27.93 -15.47 -19.89
CA ARG A 307 -27.37 -16.68 -19.25
C ARG A 307 -27.02 -16.42 -17.80
N GLN A 308 -27.15 -17.47 -17.00
CA GLN A 308 -26.85 -17.46 -15.59
C GLN A 308 -25.37 -17.80 -15.38
N VAL A 309 -24.68 -17.00 -14.59
CA VAL A 309 -23.26 -17.22 -14.23
C VAL A 309 -23.22 -17.70 -12.78
N PHE A 310 -22.69 -18.89 -12.58
CA PHE A 310 -22.48 -19.49 -11.27
C PHE A 310 -20.99 -19.52 -10.94
N LEU A 311 -20.63 -18.92 -9.82
CA LEU A 311 -19.28 -18.95 -9.29
C LEU A 311 -19.15 -20.07 -8.25
N LEU A 312 -18.17 -20.94 -8.45
CA LEU A 312 -17.79 -22.01 -7.57
C LEU A 312 -16.41 -21.71 -6.99
N ASP A 313 -16.27 -21.72 -5.66
CA ASP A 313 -14.98 -21.64 -4.99
C ASP A 313 -14.39 -23.04 -4.83
N SER A 314 -13.25 -23.27 -5.46
CA SER A 314 -12.54 -24.55 -5.42
C SER A 314 -12.18 -24.98 -3.99
N SER A 315 -11.79 -24.02 -3.12
CA SER A 315 -11.45 -24.28 -1.72
C SER A 315 -12.67 -24.77 -0.92
N ALA A 316 -13.84 -24.18 -1.16
CA ALA A 316 -15.08 -24.59 -0.51
C ALA A 316 -15.53 -25.99 -0.96
N LEU A 317 -15.36 -26.34 -2.24
CA LEU A 317 -15.66 -27.67 -2.77
C LEU A 317 -14.75 -28.75 -2.16
N ILE A 318 -13.45 -28.50 -2.09
CA ILE A 318 -12.47 -29.41 -1.48
C ILE A 318 -12.79 -29.63 0.01
N SER A 319 -13.14 -28.56 0.72
CA SER A 319 -13.50 -28.64 2.14
C SER A 319 -14.80 -29.44 2.39
N ALA A 320 -15.73 -29.40 1.44
CA ALA A 320 -17.02 -30.11 1.54
C ALA A 320 -16.89 -31.61 1.23
N ALA A 321 -15.89 -32.03 0.49
CA ALA A 321 -15.63 -33.42 0.10
C ALA A 321 -14.13 -33.74 0.24
N PRO A 322 -13.64 -34.01 1.45
CA PRO A 322 -12.20 -34.17 1.72
C PRO A 322 -11.58 -35.43 1.08
N GLY A 323 -12.41 -36.42 0.68
CA GLY A 323 -11.94 -37.60 -0.04
C GLY A 323 -11.89 -37.39 -1.56
N ARG A 324 -10.78 -37.79 -2.23
CA ARG A 324 -10.62 -37.64 -3.68
C ARG A 324 -11.83 -38.16 -4.47
N GLY A 325 -12.31 -39.40 -4.15
CA GLY A 325 -13.45 -39.97 -4.85
C GLY A 325 -14.79 -39.27 -4.56
N GLU A 326 -14.96 -38.70 -3.35
CA GLU A 326 -16.12 -37.90 -2.99
C GLU A 326 -16.11 -36.56 -3.76
N LEU A 327 -14.95 -35.95 -3.89
CA LEU A 327 -14.78 -34.71 -4.63
C LEU A 327 -14.99 -34.91 -6.14
N GLU A 328 -14.48 -36.00 -6.72
CA GLU A 328 -14.71 -36.39 -8.11
C GLU A 328 -16.22 -36.59 -8.40
N ASN A 329 -16.93 -37.27 -7.51
CA ASN A 329 -18.37 -37.43 -7.62
C ASN A 329 -19.14 -36.13 -7.48
N LEU A 330 -18.76 -35.27 -6.52
CA LEU A 330 -19.38 -33.95 -6.31
C LEU A 330 -19.22 -33.06 -7.54
N ILE A 331 -18.01 -32.95 -8.08
CA ILE A 331 -17.73 -32.13 -9.25
C ILE A 331 -18.46 -32.68 -10.48
N THR A 332 -18.43 -33.99 -10.69
CA THR A 332 -19.15 -34.63 -11.78
C THR A 332 -20.66 -34.36 -11.69
N GLN A 333 -21.25 -34.40 -10.50
CA GLN A 333 -22.65 -34.09 -10.28
C GLN A 333 -22.96 -32.62 -10.59
N VAL A 334 -22.16 -31.67 -10.07
CA VAL A 334 -22.31 -30.23 -10.30
C VAL A 334 -22.23 -29.90 -11.80
N LEU A 335 -21.24 -30.47 -12.50
CA LEU A 335 -21.07 -30.23 -13.94
C LEU A 335 -22.16 -30.88 -14.79
N ASN A 336 -22.66 -32.05 -14.39
CA ASN A 336 -23.83 -32.69 -15.04
C ASN A 336 -25.12 -31.88 -14.86
N GLU A 337 -25.35 -31.30 -13.67
CA GLU A 337 -26.49 -30.40 -13.44
C GLU A 337 -26.40 -29.17 -14.36
N ALA A 338 -25.21 -28.53 -14.41
CA ALA A 338 -24.97 -27.38 -15.29
C ALA A 338 -25.14 -27.71 -16.78
N TYR A 339 -24.66 -28.89 -17.21
CA TYR A 339 -24.81 -29.36 -18.58
C TYR A 339 -26.28 -29.59 -18.96
N ARG A 340 -27.08 -30.20 -18.09
CA ARG A 340 -28.53 -30.43 -18.31
C ARG A 340 -29.30 -29.10 -18.35
N ALA A 341 -28.92 -28.13 -17.56
CA ALA A 341 -29.56 -26.82 -17.48
C ALA A 341 -29.39 -25.96 -18.77
N LYS A 342 -28.34 -26.18 -19.54
CA LYS A 342 -28.00 -25.51 -20.83
C LYS A 342 -27.86 -23.99 -20.79
N ASN A 343 -28.47 -23.30 -19.81
CA ASN A 343 -28.46 -21.83 -19.70
C ASN A 343 -27.48 -21.33 -18.62
N ILE A 344 -26.51 -22.14 -18.28
CA ILE A 344 -25.54 -21.86 -17.21
C ILE A 344 -24.13 -21.73 -17.79
N ILE A 345 -23.36 -20.79 -17.23
CA ILE A 345 -21.93 -20.67 -17.36
C ILE A 345 -21.33 -20.94 -15.99
N VAL A 346 -20.46 -21.94 -15.89
CA VAL A 346 -19.80 -22.32 -14.64
C VAL A 346 -18.46 -21.64 -14.56
N CYS A 347 -18.21 -20.93 -13.44
CA CYS A 347 -16.94 -20.29 -13.16
C CYS A 347 -16.29 -21.00 -11.96
N LEU A 348 -15.07 -21.50 -12.12
CA LEU A 348 -14.25 -22.06 -11.06
C LEU A 348 -13.19 -21.04 -10.65
N ASP A 349 -13.34 -20.48 -9.46
CA ASP A 349 -12.31 -19.62 -8.88
C ASP A 349 -11.24 -20.48 -8.19
N ASN A 350 -9.97 -20.01 -8.23
CA ASN A 350 -8.82 -20.77 -7.74
C ASN A 350 -8.72 -22.17 -8.34
N ALA A 351 -9.00 -22.32 -9.64
CA ALA A 351 -9.09 -23.60 -10.32
C ALA A 351 -7.78 -24.40 -10.30
N GLN A 352 -6.61 -23.77 -10.05
CA GLN A 352 -5.31 -24.44 -9.88
C GLN A 352 -5.37 -25.55 -8.82
N LEU A 353 -6.20 -25.42 -7.79
CA LEU A 353 -6.34 -26.41 -6.71
C LEU A 353 -6.86 -27.79 -7.19
N PHE A 354 -7.45 -27.85 -8.38
CA PHE A 354 -7.91 -29.08 -9.02
C PHE A 354 -6.94 -29.71 -10.03
N PHE A 355 -5.77 -29.10 -10.19
CA PHE A 355 -4.73 -29.57 -11.12
C PHE A 355 -3.37 -29.78 -10.46
N GLU A 356 -3.33 -29.72 -9.13
CA GLU A 356 -2.12 -29.88 -8.32
C GLU A 356 -2.34 -30.93 -7.22
N GLU A 357 -1.24 -31.61 -6.83
CA GLU A 357 -1.23 -32.48 -5.63
C GLU A 357 -0.50 -31.73 -4.50
N GLY A 358 -1.14 -31.65 -3.34
CA GLY A 358 -0.55 -30.98 -2.17
C GLY A 358 -1.55 -30.77 -1.03
N VAL A 359 -1.11 -30.08 0.01
CA VAL A 359 -1.99 -29.75 1.14
C VAL A 359 -3.04 -28.74 0.66
N GLY A 360 -4.31 -29.15 0.68
CA GLY A 360 -5.43 -28.29 0.24
C GLY A 360 -5.69 -28.27 -1.26
N SER A 361 -5.05 -29.16 -2.05
CA SER A 361 -5.27 -29.33 -3.48
C SER A 361 -5.47 -30.81 -3.83
N VAL A 362 -6.21 -31.10 -4.91
CA VAL A 362 -6.49 -32.47 -5.37
C VAL A 362 -6.43 -32.49 -6.89
N ASP A 363 -5.56 -33.29 -7.47
CA ASP A 363 -5.49 -33.42 -8.92
C ASP A 363 -6.72 -34.16 -9.48
N LEU A 364 -7.55 -33.45 -10.20
CA LEU A 364 -8.76 -33.89 -10.90
C LEU A 364 -8.63 -33.74 -12.42
N SER A 365 -7.42 -33.65 -12.94
CA SER A 365 -7.15 -33.52 -14.38
C SER A 365 -7.90 -34.59 -15.19
N ASN A 366 -7.91 -35.82 -14.69
CA ASN A 366 -8.58 -36.96 -15.34
C ASN A 366 -10.11 -36.77 -15.51
N VAL A 367 -10.76 -35.98 -14.63
CA VAL A 367 -12.20 -35.72 -14.68
C VAL A 367 -12.49 -34.46 -15.52
N LEU A 368 -11.71 -33.39 -15.29
CA LEU A 368 -11.98 -32.10 -15.91
C LEU A 368 -11.50 -32.02 -17.37
N GLN A 369 -10.37 -32.63 -17.69
CA GLN A 369 -9.80 -32.55 -19.06
C GLN A 369 -10.74 -33.06 -20.15
N PRO A 370 -11.41 -34.24 -20.02
CA PRO A 370 -12.36 -34.69 -21.05
C PRO A 370 -13.54 -33.75 -21.24
N ILE A 371 -14.01 -33.10 -20.16
CA ILE A 371 -15.13 -32.16 -20.22
C ILE A 371 -14.71 -30.87 -20.93
N LEU A 372 -13.50 -30.37 -20.66
CA LEU A 372 -12.94 -29.21 -21.30
C LEU A 372 -12.63 -29.46 -22.78
N GLU A 373 -12.10 -30.63 -23.15
CA GLU A 373 -11.84 -31.03 -24.53
C GLU A 373 -13.12 -31.18 -25.34
N ALA A 374 -14.16 -31.74 -24.74
CA ALA A 374 -15.47 -31.88 -25.40
C ALA A 374 -16.14 -30.53 -25.73
N GLY A 375 -15.82 -29.47 -24.96
CA GLY A 375 -16.29 -28.09 -25.16
C GLY A 375 -17.81 -27.89 -25.09
N ASN A 376 -18.55 -28.86 -24.58
CA ASN A 376 -20.00 -28.85 -24.54
C ASN A 376 -20.59 -28.03 -23.38
N LEU A 377 -19.76 -27.73 -22.36
CA LEU A 377 -20.12 -26.95 -21.21
C LEU A 377 -19.35 -25.63 -21.23
N ARG A 378 -20.05 -24.52 -21.01
CA ARG A 378 -19.40 -23.20 -20.90
C ARG A 378 -18.75 -23.06 -19.53
N MET A 379 -17.42 -22.98 -19.53
CA MET A 379 -16.66 -22.91 -18.30
C MET A 379 -15.67 -21.74 -18.34
N ILE A 380 -15.58 -21.00 -17.23
CA ILE A 380 -14.51 -20.03 -16.95
C ILE A 380 -13.68 -20.59 -15.80
N LEU A 381 -12.40 -20.73 -16.01
CA LEU A 381 -11.44 -21.10 -14.97
C LEU A 381 -10.65 -19.84 -14.59
N ALA A 382 -10.44 -19.59 -13.32
CA ALA A 382 -9.55 -18.52 -12.87
C ALA A 382 -8.35 -19.12 -12.15
N MET A 383 -7.14 -18.78 -12.59
CA MET A 383 -5.89 -19.33 -12.07
C MET A 383 -4.86 -18.24 -11.78
N ASP A 384 -3.96 -18.54 -10.85
CA ASP A 384 -2.74 -17.77 -10.66
C ASP A 384 -1.75 -17.99 -11.80
N GLU A 385 -1.01 -16.96 -12.18
CA GLU A 385 -0.08 -17.00 -13.31
C GLU A 385 1.10 -17.96 -13.06
N GLN A 386 1.67 -17.98 -11.86
CA GLN A 386 2.80 -18.87 -11.54
C GLN A 386 2.33 -20.33 -11.55
N ARG A 387 1.17 -20.60 -10.93
CA ARG A 387 0.58 -21.94 -10.90
C ARG A 387 0.19 -22.43 -12.30
N PHE A 388 -0.32 -21.53 -13.14
CA PHE A 388 -0.61 -21.84 -14.54
C PHE A 388 0.64 -22.32 -15.29
N LEU A 389 1.79 -21.67 -15.11
CA LEU A 389 3.05 -22.07 -15.73
C LEU A 389 3.53 -23.43 -15.21
N GLU A 390 3.44 -23.70 -13.90
CA GLU A 390 3.79 -25.00 -13.31
C GLU A 390 2.90 -26.15 -13.82
N ILE A 391 1.59 -25.94 -13.86
CA ILE A 391 0.63 -26.91 -14.42
C ILE A 391 0.90 -27.16 -15.88
N GLY A 392 1.25 -26.10 -16.64
CA GLY A 392 1.54 -26.21 -18.06
C GLY A 392 2.78 -27.03 -18.40
N GLN A 393 3.79 -27.00 -17.53
CA GLN A 393 4.97 -27.85 -17.65
C GLN A 393 4.65 -29.33 -17.40
N ARG A 394 3.71 -29.61 -16.48
CA ARG A 394 3.31 -30.99 -16.12
C ARG A 394 2.27 -31.56 -17.10
N ASN A 395 1.32 -30.74 -17.53
CA ASN A 395 0.20 -31.16 -18.37
C ASN A 395 -0.06 -30.18 -19.54
N PRO A 396 0.77 -30.23 -20.62
CA PRO A 396 0.62 -29.33 -21.77
C PRO A 396 -0.69 -29.52 -22.54
N THR A 397 -1.27 -30.73 -22.54
CA THR A 397 -2.52 -31.04 -23.24
C THR A 397 -3.71 -30.32 -22.65
N LEU A 398 -3.78 -30.13 -21.35
CA LEU A 398 -4.81 -29.35 -20.67
C LEU A 398 -4.83 -27.92 -21.20
N LEU A 399 -3.66 -27.27 -21.29
CA LEU A 399 -3.55 -25.88 -21.74
C LEU A 399 -3.97 -25.69 -23.19
N SER A 400 -3.72 -26.68 -24.06
CA SER A 400 -4.13 -26.63 -25.46
C SER A 400 -5.63 -26.73 -25.67
N SER A 401 -6.39 -27.18 -24.65
CA SER A 401 -7.83 -27.37 -24.71
C SER A 401 -8.64 -26.12 -24.29
N ILE A 402 -7.98 -25.06 -23.76
CA ILE A 402 -8.64 -23.90 -23.15
C ILE A 402 -8.16 -22.60 -23.81
N ASN A 403 -9.08 -21.64 -24.02
CA ASN A 403 -8.75 -20.31 -24.52
C ASN A 403 -8.21 -19.46 -23.36
N ARG A 404 -6.91 -19.14 -23.42
CA ARG A 404 -6.24 -18.34 -22.39
C ARG A 404 -6.52 -16.85 -22.58
N ILE A 405 -6.90 -16.17 -21.50
CA ILE A 405 -7.09 -14.72 -21.40
C ILE A 405 -6.19 -14.22 -20.27
N ASN A 406 -5.17 -13.46 -20.65
CA ASN A 406 -4.26 -12.89 -19.65
C ASN A 406 -4.84 -11.57 -19.10
N ILE A 407 -4.75 -11.41 -17.79
CA ILE A 407 -5.20 -10.21 -17.09
C ILE A 407 -3.95 -9.54 -16.53
N PRO A 408 -3.49 -8.43 -17.15
CA PRO A 408 -2.37 -7.66 -16.63
C PRO A 408 -2.77 -6.90 -15.36
N GLU A 409 -1.78 -6.46 -14.60
CA GLU A 409 -1.99 -5.49 -13.52
C GLU A 409 -2.49 -4.17 -14.10
N THR A 410 -3.36 -3.49 -13.35
CA THR A 410 -3.85 -2.15 -13.72
C THR A 410 -2.74 -1.12 -13.56
N ASP A 411 -2.69 -0.15 -14.45
CA ASP A 411 -1.80 0.99 -14.31
C ASP A 411 -2.25 1.93 -13.16
N ARG A 412 -1.50 3.01 -12.93
CA ARG A 412 -1.77 3.94 -11.84
C ARG A 412 -3.16 4.58 -11.94
N ASP A 413 -3.52 5.08 -13.11
CA ASP A 413 -4.77 5.84 -13.30
C ASP A 413 -5.97 4.89 -13.30
N GLU A 414 -5.85 3.71 -13.91
CA GLU A 414 -6.84 2.64 -13.81
C GLU A 414 -7.04 2.19 -12.36
N THR A 415 -5.95 1.96 -11.61
CA THR A 415 -6.02 1.57 -10.20
C THR A 415 -6.75 2.61 -9.36
N ILE A 416 -6.40 3.90 -9.50
CA ILE A 416 -7.07 4.98 -8.76
C ILE A 416 -8.57 4.98 -9.08
N THR A 417 -8.96 4.80 -10.34
CA THR A 417 -10.36 4.75 -10.76
C THR A 417 -11.10 3.57 -10.11
N VAL A 418 -10.49 2.38 -10.11
CA VAL A 418 -11.05 1.20 -9.45
C VAL A 418 -11.24 1.44 -7.95
N LEU A 419 -10.23 2.01 -7.28
CA LEU A 419 -10.30 2.31 -5.86
C LEU A 419 -11.40 3.31 -5.54
N GLN A 420 -11.56 4.38 -6.33
CA GLN A 420 -12.61 5.38 -6.15
C GLN A 420 -14.03 4.77 -6.17
N GLU A 421 -14.25 3.72 -6.93
CA GLU A 421 -15.55 3.04 -7.00
C GLU A 421 -15.74 1.98 -5.91
N GLN A 422 -14.72 1.15 -5.69
CA GLN A 422 -14.80 0.03 -4.73
C GLN A 422 -14.89 0.52 -3.28
N LEU A 423 -14.24 1.62 -2.95
CA LEU A 423 -14.23 2.19 -1.60
C LEU A 423 -15.59 2.69 -1.13
N ILE A 424 -16.55 2.96 -2.02
CA ILE A 424 -17.91 3.42 -1.64
C ILE A 424 -18.56 2.42 -0.67
N VAL A 425 -18.38 1.12 -0.92
CA VAL A 425 -18.94 0.06 -0.06
C VAL A 425 -18.30 0.10 1.34
N THR A 426 -16.97 0.20 1.37
CA THR A 426 -16.21 0.28 2.64
C THR A 426 -16.54 1.56 3.41
N GLU A 427 -16.73 2.68 2.73
CA GLU A 427 -17.13 3.95 3.34
C GLU A 427 -18.47 3.86 4.06
N VAL A 428 -19.46 3.26 3.40
CA VAL A 428 -20.79 3.07 3.99
C VAL A 428 -20.73 2.11 5.18
N GLN A 429 -19.96 1.00 5.07
CA GLN A 429 -19.86 0.00 6.12
C GLN A 429 -19.11 0.51 7.36
N ARG A 430 -18.05 1.29 7.16
CA ARG A 430 -17.16 1.75 8.23
C ARG A 430 -17.39 3.20 8.66
N HIS A 431 -18.32 3.92 8.01
CA HIS A 431 -18.63 5.34 8.25
C HIS A 431 -17.39 6.25 8.11
N VAL A 432 -16.56 6.01 7.11
CA VAL A 432 -15.37 6.80 6.80
C VAL A 432 -15.46 7.39 5.40
N THR A 433 -14.62 8.39 5.12
CA THR A 433 -14.48 9.00 3.79
C THR A 433 -13.00 9.01 3.41
N TYR A 434 -12.65 8.45 2.25
CA TYR A 434 -11.27 8.44 1.77
C TYR A 434 -10.96 9.70 0.97
N MET A 435 -9.86 10.36 1.32
CA MET A 435 -9.33 11.48 0.55
C MET A 435 -8.56 10.99 -0.68
N LEU A 436 -8.53 11.78 -1.76
CA LEU A 436 -7.78 11.45 -2.98
C LEU A 436 -6.29 11.26 -2.69
N GLN A 437 -5.74 12.10 -1.80
CA GLN A 437 -4.35 11.98 -1.36
C GLN A 437 -4.07 10.64 -0.69
N ALA A 438 -5.00 10.14 0.12
CA ALA A 438 -4.88 8.83 0.77
C ALA A 438 -4.91 7.69 -0.28
N ILE A 439 -5.76 7.80 -1.30
CA ILE A 439 -5.83 6.82 -2.40
C ILE A 439 -4.52 6.79 -3.19
N LYS A 440 -3.97 7.97 -3.55
CA LYS A 440 -2.68 8.08 -4.25
C LYS A 440 -1.53 7.51 -3.41
N GLU A 441 -1.53 7.82 -2.12
CA GLU A 441 -0.51 7.33 -1.18
C GLU A 441 -0.61 5.81 -0.99
N ALA A 442 -1.82 5.26 -0.90
CA ALA A 442 -2.02 3.81 -0.80
C ALA A 442 -1.52 3.08 -2.06
N TYR A 443 -1.74 3.63 -3.25
CA TYR A 443 -1.13 3.11 -4.47
C TYR A 443 0.39 3.11 -4.36
N ARG A 444 1.00 4.27 -4.03
CA ARG A 444 2.46 4.43 -3.92
C ARG A 444 3.09 3.49 -2.91
N LEU A 445 2.50 3.39 -1.70
CA LEU A 445 3.03 2.53 -0.64
C LEU A 445 2.77 1.05 -0.92
N SER A 446 1.64 0.69 -1.50
CA SER A 446 1.37 -0.70 -1.85
C SER A 446 2.28 -1.21 -2.97
N GLU A 447 2.62 -0.36 -3.97
CA GLU A 447 3.62 -0.70 -5.00
C GLU A 447 4.98 -1.02 -4.38
N ARG A 448 5.36 -0.26 -3.38
CA ARG A 448 6.68 -0.35 -2.78
C ARG A 448 6.82 -1.47 -1.75
N TYR A 449 5.74 -1.77 -1.00
CA TYR A 449 5.84 -2.62 0.19
C TYR A 449 4.97 -3.87 0.16
N VAL A 450 4.02 -3.99 -0.76
CA VAL A 450 3.15 -5.16 -0.87
C VAL A 450 3.49 -5.92 -2.15
N HIS A 451 4.16 -7.08 -2.02
CA HIS A 451 4.67 -7.85 -3.15
C HIS A 451 3.88 -9.12 -3.45
N ASP A 452 3.08 -9.60 -2.50
CA ASP A 452 2.28 -10.83 -2.58
C ASP A 452 0.98 -10.69 -3.37
N LEU A 453 0.56 -9.45 -3.65
CA LEU A 453 -0.63 -9.14 -4.43
C LEU A 453 -0.27 -8.25 -5.62
N ALA A 454 -1.17 -8.24 -6.61
CA ALA A 454 -1.12 -7.33 -7.75
C ALA A 454 -2.07 -6.14 -7.59
N GLN A 455 -1.87 -5.08 -8.38
CA GLN A 455 -2.85 -3.99 -8.47
C GLN A 455 -4.12 -4.46 -9.18
N PRO A 456 -5.30 -3.95 -8.76
CA PRO A 456 -5.58 -2.98 -7.69
C PRO A 456 -5.71 -3.59 -6.29
N GLY A 457 -5.65 -4.92 -6.15
CA GLY A 457 -5.91 -5.64 -4.91
C GLY A 457 -5.00 -5.25 -3.74
N LYS A 458 -3.69 -4.99 -4.02
CA LYS A 458 -2.75 -4.58 -2.97
C LYS A 458 -3.07 -3.21 -2.39
N ALA A 459 -3.42 -2.24 -3.23
CA ALA A 459 -3.80 -0.90 -2.78
C ALA A 459 -5.16 -0.89 -2.07
N LEU A 460 -6.13 -1.68 -2.56
CA LEU A 460 -7.44 -1.84 -1.92
C LEU A 460 -7.31 -2.40 -0.50
N LYS A 461 -6.54 -3.47 -0.32
CA LYS A 461 -6.29 -4.09 0.99
C LYS A 461 -5.65 -3.12 1.98
N LEU A 462 -4.70 -2.29 1.51
CA LEU A 462 -4.07 -1.27 2.34
C LEU A 462 -5.08 -0.18 2.75
N LEU A 463 -5.94 0.28 1.84
CA LEU A 463 -6.98 1.27 2.14
C LEU A 463 -8.04 0.71 3.12
N GLU A 464 -8.46 -0.53 2.93
CA GLU A 464 -9.37 -1.19 3.88
C GLU A 464 -8.77 -1.24 5.30
N SER A 465 -7.47 -1.52 5.41
CA SER A 465 -6.77 -1.51 6.69
C SER A 465 -6.66 -0.11 7.28
N SER A 466 -6.45 0.92 6.43
CA SER A 466 -6.29 2.32 6.85
C SER A 466 -7.56 2.94 7.40
N ALA A 467 -8.75 2.36 7.12
CA ALA A 467 -10.02 2.81 7.71
C ALA A 467 -10.02 2.76 9.25
N GLY A 468 -9.27 1.82 9.85
CA GLY A 468 -9.10 1.71 11.31
C GLY A 468 -8.30 2.85 11.95
N TYR A 469 -7.60 3.64 11.14
CA TYR A 469 -6.75 4.76 11.56
C TYR A 469 -7.31 6.11 11.07
N SER A 470 -8.63 6.18 10.78
CA SER A 470 -9.27 7.40 10.31
C SER A 470 -9.28 8.49 11.38
N GLU A 471 -9.04 9.74 10.97
CA GLU A 471 -9.08 10.93 11.80
C GLU A 471 -10.42 11.65 11.58
N SER A 472 -11.25 11.70 12.61
CA SER A 472 -12.60 12.32 12.53
C SER A 472 -13.46 11.79 11.37
N GLY A 473 -13.33 10.51 11.05
CA GLY A 473 -14.04 9.86 9.94
C GLY A 473 -13.43 10.10 8.55
N LEU A 474 -12.28 10.78 8.46
CA LEU A 474 -11.51 10.95 7.23
C LEU A 474 -10.29 10.04 7.22
N VAL A 475 -10.08 9.33 6.11
CA VAL A 475 -8.86 8.57 5.86
C VAL A 475 -7.90 9.47 5.09
N THR A 476 -6.82 9.85 5.75
CA THR A 476 -5.79 10.77 5.28
C THR A 476 -4.53 10.03 4.83
N ILE A 477 -3.51 10.74 4.34
CA ILE A 477 -2.17 10.20 4.10
C ILE A 477 -1.61 9.54 5.37
N ASN A 478 -1.75 10.20 6.52
CA ASN A 478 -1.28 9.68 7.80
C ASN A 478 -1.96 8.37 8.18
N SER A 479 -3.27 8.24 7.92
CA SER A 479 -4.02 7.01 8.17
C SER A 479 -3.45 5.82 7.37
N VAL A 480 -3.06 6.05 6.11
CA VAL A 480 -2.47 5.03 5.25
C VAL A 480 -1.05 4.67 5.70
N GLN A 481 -0.26 5.68 6.07
CA GLN A 481 1.08 5.48 6.60
C GLN A 481 1.06 4.69 7.91
N GLN A 482 0.16 5.03 8.84
CA GLN A 482 -0.02 4.29 10.09
C GLN A 482 -0.45 2.83 9.85
N ALA A 483 -1.33 2.59 8.89
CA ALA A 483 -1.77 1.24 8.55
C ALA A 483 -0.60 0.35 8.09
N ILE A 484 0.25 0.86 7.19
CA ILE A 484 1.39 0.10 6.69
C ILE A 484 2.53 0.02 7.72
N GLU A 485 2.77 1.08 8.52
CA GLU A 485 3.73 1.07 9.62
C GLU A 485 3.42 -0.03 10.65
N LYS A 486 2.14 -0.17 11.00
CA LYS A 486 1.69 -1.24 11.90
C LYS A 486 1.79 -2.63 11.27
N THR A 487 1.57 -2.74 9.96
CA THR A 487 1.68 -4.01 9.25
C THR A 487 3.12 -4.48 9.13
N LEU A 488 4.06 -3.56 8.89
CA LEU A 488 5.49 -3.85 8.71
C LEU A 488 6.32 -3.63 9.98
N ASP A 489 5.70 -3.11 11.06
CA ASP A 489 6.36 -2.74 12.32
C ASP A 489 7.55 -1.78 12.12
N VAL A 490 7.38 -0.77 11.26
CA VAL A 490 8.42 0.23 10.90
C VAL A 490 7.79 1.61 10.72
N LYS A 491 8.53 2.66 11.06
CA LYS A 491 8.14 4.04 10.76
C LYS A 491 8.49 4.41 9.33
N ILE A 492 7.47 4.70 8.51
CA ILE A 492 7.59 5.13 7.11
C ILE A 492 7.47 6.65 6.97
N SER A 493 6.83 7.30 7.95
CA SER A 493 6.58 8.74 7.89
C SER A 493 7.86 9.51 7.57
N VAL A 494 7.81 10.30 6.51
CA VAL A 494 8.80 11.36 6.25
C VAL A 494 8.81 12.21 7.52
N ALA A 495 10.00 12.52 8.04
CA ALA A 495 10.19 13.30 9.26
C ALA A 495 9.32 14.58 9.25
N SER A 496 8.05 14.42 9.56
CA SER A 496 7.10 15.51 9.78
C SER A 496 7.05 15.89 11.26
N ASP A 497 7.46 14.97 12.15
CA ASP A 497 7.59 15.21 13.56
C ASP A 497 8.91 15.89 13.86
N THR A 498 8.86 16.94 14.67
CA THR A 498 10.02 17.68 15.16
C THR A 498 11.06 16.76 15.78
N GLU A 499 10.65 15.69 16.46
CA GLU A 499 11.52 14.70 17.09
C GLU A 499 12.36 13.89 16.09
N ASP A 500 11.77 13.41 14.99
CA ASP A 500 12.51 12.64 13.97
C ASP A 500 13.49 13.55 13.20
N ARG A 501 13.11 14.81 13.02
CA ARG A 501 13.98 15.82 12.38
C ARG A 501 15.16 16.15 13.27
N GLU A 502 14.94 16.31 14.58
CA GLU A 502 16.00 16.52 15.54
C GLU A 502 16.94 15.31 15.67
N ARG A 503 16.41 14.09 15.66
CA ARG A 503 17.21 12.86 15.63
C ARG A 503 18.14 12.79 14.43
N LEU A 504 17.65 13.12 13.23
CA LEU A 504 18.46 13.12 12.02
C LEU A 504 19.52 14.23 12.02
N LEU A 505 19.21 15.41 12.57
CA LEU A 505 20.17 16.49 12.72
C LEU A 505 21.25 16.13 13.75
N ASN A 506 20.89 15.45 14.84
CA ASN A 506 21.79 15.07 15.94
C ASN A 506 22.30 13.63 15.80
N MET A 507 22.20 13.02 14.60
CA MET A 507 22.57 11.61 14.36
C MET A 507 24.01 11.30 14.77
N GLU A 508 24.94 12.20 14.50
CA GLU A 508 26.34 12.03 14.86
C GLU A 508 26.54 11.92 16.38
N GLU A 509 25.91 12.80 17.17
CA GLU A 509 25.95 12.75 18.63
C GLU A 509 25.32 11.46 19.17
N LEU A 510 24.23 11.01 18.60
CA LEU A 510 23.56 9.77 18.99
C LEU A 510 24.43 8.54 18.70
N ILE A 511 25.12 8.51 17.56
CA ILE A 511 26.08 7.45 17.23
C ILE A 511 27.28 7.50 18.18
N HIS A 512 27.83 8.69 18.46
CA HIS A 512 28.98 8.83 19.35
C HIS A 512 28.72 8.46 20.82
N LYS A 513 27.44 8.42 21.26
CA LYS A 513 27.10 7.83 22.58
C LYS A 513 27.44 6.34 22.68
N ARG A 514 27.55 5.66 21.53
CA ARG A 514 27.80 4.21 21.44
C ARG A 514 29.16 3.87 20.82
N MET A 515 29.81 4.84 20.23
CA MET A 515 31.03 4.64 19.45
C MET A 515 32.08 5.67 19.78
N VAL A 516 33.31 5.19 20.07
CA VAL A 516 34.45 6.05 20.33
C VAL A 516 35.08 6.43 19.00
N ASN A 517 35.34 7.73 18.84
CA ASN A 517 36.02 8.28 17.67
C ASN A 517 35.43 7.88 16.32
N GLN A 518 36.22 7.65 15.27
CA GLN A 518 35.79 7.38 13.89
C GLN A 518 34.92 8.52 13.33
N THR A 519 35.22 9.77 13.73
CA THR A 519 34.40 10.96 13.45
C THR A 519 34.10 11.11 11.96
N ARG A 520 35.12 10.83 11.12
CA ARG A 520 34.93 10.86 9.65
C ARG A 520 33.92 9.80 9.15
N ALA A 521 34.07 8.58 9.67
CA ALA A 521 33.14 7.50 9.27
C ALA A 521 31.70 7.83 9.63
N VAL A 522 31.51 8.34 10.85
CA VAL A 522 30.19 8.76 11.37
C VAL A 522 29.63 9.91 10.55
N SER A 523 30.44 10.95 10.27
CA SER A 523 30.01 12.12 9.49
C SER A 523 29.60 11.76 8.08
N VAL A 524 30.43 11.01 7.32
CA VAL A 524 30.17 10.60 5.94
C VAL A 524 28.86 9.81 5.83
N VAL A 525 28.67 8.85 6.73
CA VAL A 525 27.44 8.03 6.75
C VAL A 525 26.23 8.86 7.13
N SER A 526 26.34 9.73 8.14
CA SER A 526 25.26 10.60 8.59
C SER A 526 24.81 11.57 7.48
N ASP A 527 25.76 12.15 6.74
CA ASP A 527 25.46 13.03 5.61
C ASP A 527 24.77 12.31 4.47
N ALA A 528 25.20 11.09 4.14
CA ALA A 528 24.55 10.27 3.12
C ALA A 528 23.09 9.94 3.50
N LEU A 529 22.87 9.58 4.77
CA LEU A 529 21.53 9.27 5.26
C LEU A 529 20.62 10.51 5.38
N ARG A 530 21.18 11.68 5.72
CA ARG A 530 20.45 12.96 5.67
C ARG A 530 20.00 13.30 4.25
N ARG A 531 20.90 13.14 3.23
CA ARG A 531 20.55 13.31 1.81
C ARG A 531 19.41 12.37 1.39
N ALA A 532 19.51 11.09 1.78
CA ALA A 532 18.49 10.11 1.46
C ALA A 532 17.13 10.46 2.06
N ARG A 533 17.09 10.91 3.31
CA ARG A 533 15.83 11.26 4.00
C ARG A 533 15.23 12.57 3.50
N ALA A 534 16.05 13.48 3.00
CA ALA A 534 15.61 14.73 2.35
C ALA A 534 15.00 14.52 0.96
N GLY A 535 14.93 13.27 0.46
CA GLY A 535 14.39 12.96 -0.87
C GLY A 535 15.37 13.21 -2.02
N VAL A 536 16.63 13.55 -1.72
CA VAL A 536 17.68 13.80 -2.72
C VAL A 536 18.45 12.52 -2.97
N ARG A 537 17.78 11.48 -3.50
CA ARG A 537 18.40 10.19 -3.83
C ARG A 537 17.78 9.55 -5.06
N ASN A 538 18.46 8.57 -5.63
CA ASN A 538 17.87 7.67 -6.62
C ASN A 538 16.95 6.64 -5.91
N GLU A 539 15.65 6.71 -6.14
CA GLU A 539 14.67 5.82 -5.51
C GLU A 539 14.80 4.34 -5.90
N ASN A 540 15.52 4.05 -6.98
CA ASN A 540 15.75 2.68 -7.45
C ASN A 540 16.97 2.00 -6.79
N ARG A 541 17.69 2.68 -5.88
CA ARG A 541 18.85 2.14 -5.15
C ARG A 541 18.55 2.03 -3.65
N PRO A 542 19.33 1.25 -2.88
CA PRO A 542 19.25 1.26 -1.42
C PRO A 542 19.35 2.67 -0.81
N ILE A 543 18.91 2.86 0.43
CA ILE A 543 19.00 4.15 1.15
C ILE A 543 20.43 4.68 1.15
N GLY A 544 21.40 3.80 1.31
CA GLY A 544 22.83 4.07 1.22
C GLY A 544 23.60 2.77 1.10
N THR A 545 24.67 2.79 0.33
CA THR A 545 25.57 1.65 0.12
C THR A 545 26.97 2.04 0.56
N PHE A 546 27.49 1.37 1.60
CA PHE A 546 28.75 1.72 2.23
C PHE A 546 29.73 0.55 2.20
N LEU A 547 31.01 0.83 1.94
CA LEU A 547 32.07 -0.12 2.12
C LEU A 547 32.99 0.34 3.28
N PHE A 548 33.01 -0.43 4.36
CA PHE A 548 33.83 -0.16 5.53
C PHE A 548 35.15 -0.94 5.45
N LEU A 549 36.25 -0.23 5.25
CA LEU A 549 37.60 -0.78 5.17
C LEU A 549 38.36 -0.51 6.47
N GLY A 550 39.13 -1.49 6.96
CA GLY A 550 40.00 -1.27 8.11
C GLY A 550 40.29 -2.53 8.89
N PRO A 551 41.23 -2.46 9.87
CA PRO A 551 41.61 -3.58 10.70
C PRO A 551 40.44 -4.18 11.47
N THR A 552 40.61 -5.39 11.98
CA THR A 552 39.63 -6.03 12.85
C THR A 552 39.53 -5.28 14.17
N GLY A 553 38.32 -5.16 14.76
CA GLY A 553 38.12 -4.60 16.10
C GLY A 553 38.18 -3.07 16.20
N VAL A 554 38.02 -2.33 15.10
CA VAL A 554 38.02 -0.86 15.05
C VAL A 554 36.61 -0.23 15.08
N GLY A 555 35.55 -1.06 15.20
CA GLY A 555 34.19 -0.57 15.36
C GLY A 555 33.29 -0.63 14.09
N LYS A 556 33.69 -1.27 12.98
CA LYS A 556 32.89 -1.40 11.75
C LYS A 556 31.49 -1.97 12.01
N THR A 557 31.43 -3.12 12.68
CA THR A 557 30.13 -3.77 13.02
C THR A 557 29.36 -2.96 14.06
N GLU A 558 30.03 -2.24 14.96
CA GLU A 558 29.39 -1.42 15.99
C GLU A 558 28.72 -0.18 15.38
N LEU A 559 29.37 0.44 14.37
CA LEU A 559 28.70 1.52 13.60
C LEU A 559 27.45 1.00 12.89
N SER A 560 27.50 -0.21 12.32
CA SER A 560 26.32 -0.82 11.66
C SER A 560 25.17 -1.04 12.65
N LYS A 561 25.45 -1.49 13.89
CA LYS A 561 24.43 -1.63 14.95
C LYS A 561 23.90 -0.28 15.41
N ALA A 562 24.78 0.70 15.59
CA ALA A 562 24.38 2.06 15.98
C ALA A 562 23.47 2.68 14.92
N LEU A 563 23.73 2.44 13.63
CA LEU A 563 22.88 2.87 12.53
C LEU A 563 21.52 2.18 12.55
N ALA A 564 21.48 0.86 12.80
CA ALA A 564 20.21 0.14 12.92
C ALA A 564 19.34 0.70 14.07
N ASP A 565 19.96 1.02 15.19
CA ASP A 565 19.28 1.58 16.35
C ASP A 565 18.80 3.02 16.12
N VAL A 566 19.67 3.89 15.63
CA VAL A 566 19.38 5.32 15.46
C VAL A 566 18.43 5.58 14.30
N TYR A 567 18.62 4.88 13.17
CA TYR A 567 17.86 5.11 11.95
C TYR A 567 16.57 4.29 11.86
N PHE A 568 16.61 3.01 12.28
CA PHE A 568 15.46 2.09 12.19
C PHE A 568 14.82 1.77 13.56
N GLY A 569 15.35 2.33 14.66
CA GLY A 569 14.74 2.24 16.00
C GLY A 569 15.01 0.94 16.76
N GLY A 570 16.07 0.21 16.42
CA GLY A 570 16.52 -0.95 17.21
C GLY A 570 17.63 -1.77 16.56
N GLU A 571 18.52 -2.33 17.39
CA GLU A 571 19.59 -3.23 16.91
C GLU A 571 19.05 -4.49 16.20
N GLY A 572 17.88 -4.96 16.58
CA GLY A 572 17.20 -6.08 15.92
C GLY A 572 16.86 -5.83 14.45
N ARG A 573 16.99 -4.59 13.98
CA ARG A 573 16.82 -4.20 12.57
C ARG A 573 18.08 -4.41 11.72
N MET A 574 19.08 -5.12 12.24
CA MET A 574 20.28 -5.49 11.49
C MET A 574 20.22 -6.94 11.02
N ILE A 575 20.28 -7.13 9.72
CA ILE A 575 20.48 -8.42 9.05
C ILE A 575 21.97 -8.58 8.82
N ARG A 576 22.55 -9.62 9.37
CA ARG A 576 23.99 -9.90 9.22
C ARG A 576 24.20 -11.18 8.41
N ILE A 577 24.95 -11.05 7.32
CA ILE A 577 25.40 -12.16 6.48
C ILE A 577 26.92 -12.23 6.54
N ASP A 578 27.46 -13.34 7.02
CA ASP A 578 28.90 -13.60 7.05
C ASP A 578 29.32 -14.24 5.74
N LEU A 579 30.03 -13.50 4.89
CA LEU A 579 30.41 -13.96 3.56
C LEU A 579 31.54 -14.99 3.57
N ASN A 580 32.15 -15.30 4.74
CA ASN A 580 33.00 -16.48 4.89
C ASN A 580 32.26 -17.81 4.65
N GLU A 581 30.95 -17.82 4.78
CA GLU A 581 30.10 -18.99 4.52
C GLU A 581 29.73 -19.14 3.05
N TYR A 582 30.07 -18.16 2.19
CA TYR A 582 29.68 -18.07 0.77
C TYR A 582 30.91 -18.04 -0.15
N VAL A 583 31.81 -19.02 0.02
CA VAL A 583 33.09 -19.06 -0.67
C VAL A 583 33.05 -19.85 -1.98
N ARG A 584 31.93 -20.50 -2.30
CA ARG A 584 31.77 -21.32 -3.53
C ARG A 584 30.72 -20.67 -4.45
N ALA A 585 30.85 -20.94 -5.75
CA ALA A 585 29.90 -20.47 -6.75
C ALA A 585 28.44 -20.93 -6.49
N GLU A 586 28.28 -22.17 -6.01
CA GLU A 586 26.97 -22.75 -5.66
C GLU A 586 26.29 -22.11 -4.44
N ASP A 587 27.03 -21.39 -3.58
CA ASP A 587 26.46 -20.71 -2.42
C ASP A 587 25.57 -19.52 -2.79
N VAL A 588 25.58 -19.07 -4.05
CA VAL A 588 24.62 -18.08 -4.57
C VAL A 588 23.19 -18.53 -4.32
N THR A 589 22.89 -19.81 -4.55
CA THR A 589 21.53 -20.36 -4.34
C THR A 589 21.09 -20.28 -2.88
N ARG A 590 22.00 -20.47 -1.92
CA ARG A 590 21.74 -20.26 -0.49
C ARG A 590 21.50 -18.80 -0.16
N LEU A 591 22.26 -17.89 -0.75
CA LEU A 591 22.12 -16.45 -0.52
C LEU A 591 20.74 -15.94 -0.93
N ILE A 592 20.22 -16.45 -2.05
CA ILE A 592 18.93 -16.04 -2.64
C ILE A 592 17.80 -17.06 -2.42
N ALA A 593 17.96 -18.02 -1.52
CA ALA A 593 16.94 -19.00 -1.19
C ALA A 593 15.66 -18.33 -0.68
N ASP A 594 14.51 -18.94 -0.90
CA ASP A 594 13.27 -18.45 -0.33
C ASP A 594 13.12 -18.83 1.16
N GLY A 595 12.18 -18.16 1.85
CA GLY A 595 11.98 -18.37 3.29
C GLY A 595 11.43 -19.75 3.67
N ALA A 596 10.97 -20.55 2.71
CA ALA A 596 10.52 -21.92 2.93
C ALA A 596 11.71 -22.92 2.88
N GLU A 597 12.71 -22.62 2.06
CA GLU A 597 13.92 -23.45 1.95
C GLU A 597 14.99 -23.04 2.96
N ASP A 598 15.28 -21.73 3.05
CA ASP A 598 16.25 -21.19 4.01
C ASP A 598 15.76 -19.86 4.60
N PRO A 599 15.18 -19.86 5.82
CA PRO A 599 14.66 -18.66 6.45
C PRO A 599 15.76 -17.65 6.86
N ILE A 600 17.04 -18.05 6.85
CA ILE A 600 18.18 -17.17 7.17
C ILE A 600 18.91 -16.65 5.93
N SER A 601 18.46 -16.99 4.72
CA SER A 601 18.99 -16.42 3.48
C SER A 601 18.83 -14.90 3.44
N LEU A 602 19.67 -14.21 2.68
CA LEU A 602 19.62 -12.76 2.54
C LEU A 602 18.23 -12.29 2.03
N THR A 603 17.73 -12.93 0.99
CA THR A 603 16.44 -12.60 0.38
C THR A 603 15.28 -12.84 1.34
N ALA A 604 15.26 -13.98 2.05
CA ALA A 604 14.21 -14.30 3.01
C ALA A 604 14.15 -13.33 4.20
N GLN A 605 15.33 -12.95 4.73
CA GLN A 605 15.41 -12.02 5.85
C GLN A 605 14.96 -10.61 5.44
N VAL A 606 15.37 -10.11 4.26
CA VAL A 606 14.96 -8.78 3.78
C VAL A 606 13.49 -8.75 3.39
N MET A 607 12.93 -9.82 2.80
CA MET A 607 11.48 -9.91 2.59
C MET A 607 10.69 -9.79 3.89
N LYS A 608 11.18 -10.39 4.97
CA LYS A 608 10.57 -10.31 6.29
C LYS A 608 10.77 -8.95 6.95
N GLN A 609 11.91 -8.31 6.69
CA GLN A 609 12.34 -7.07 7.35
C GLN A 609 12.99 -6.11 6.33
N PRO A 610 12.18 -5.48 5.44
CA PRO A 610 12.71 -4.62 4.38
C PRO A 610 13.42 -3.36 4.88
N PHE A 611 13.02 -2.84 6.04
CA PHE A 611 13.64 -1.69 6.71
C PHE A 611 14.70 -2.18 7.68
N SER A 612 15.91 -2.33 7.17
CA SER A 612 17.02 -2.91 7.94
C SER A 612 18.37 -2.38 7.51
N VAL A 613 19.36 -2.54 8.37
CA VAL A 613 20.76 -2.46 7.98
C VAL A 613 21.19 -3.87 7.56
N VAL A 614 21.52 -4.04 6.30
CA VAL A 614 22.09 -5.27 5.77
C VAL A 614 23.60 -5.19 5.88
N LEU A 615 24.19 -5.97 6.78
CA LEU A 615 25.63 -6.06 6.98
C LEU A 615 26.17 -7.30 6.26
N LEU A 616 26.96 -7.07 5.21
CA LEU A 616 27.71 -8.06 4.48
C LEU A 616 29.14 -8.11 5.03
N ASP A 617 29.41 -9.04 5.95
CA ASP A 617 30.66 -9.10 6.69
C ASP A 617 31.72 -9.90 5.91
N GLU A 618 32.98 -9.42 5.90
CA GLU A 618 34.15 -10.03 5.26
C GLU A 618 33.99 -10.28 3.74
N ILE A 619 33.55 -9.23 2.99
CA ILE A 619 33.20 -9.34 1.58
C ILE A 619 34.34 -9.84 0.67
N GLU A 620 35.61 -9.64 1.09
CA GLU A 620 36.79 -10.15 0.37
C GLU A 620 36.92 -11.69 0.35
N LYS A 621 36.09 -12.38 1.16
CA LYS A 621 36.10 -13.86 1.22
C LYS A 621 35.06 -14.50 0.28
N ALA A 622 34.09 -13.71 -0.20
CA ALA A 622 33.00 -14.20 -1.05
C ALA A 622 33.49 -14.70 -2.40
N ALA A 623 32.80 -15.72 -2.92
CA ALA A 623 33.05 -16.19 -4.29
C ALA A 623 32.72 -15.09 -5.32
N PRO A 624 33.40 -15.07 -6.49
CA PRO A 624 33.15 -14.07 -7.53
C PRO A 624 31.70 -14.03 -8.01
N GLU A 625 30.99 -15.15 -8.04
CA GLU A 625 29.57 -15.28 -8.42
C GLU A 625 28.66 -14.64 -7.40
N VAL A 626 28.98 -14.77 -6.10
CA VAL A 626 28.28 -14.10 -5.01
C VAL A 626 28.46 -12.59 -5.14
N LEU A 627 29.69 -12.13 -5.35
CA LEU A 627 29.96 -10.70 -5.59
C LEU A 627 29.20 -10.15 -6.82
N ALA A 628 29.12 -10.93 -7.91
CA ALA A 628 28.36 -10.55 -9.09
C ALA A 628 26.84 -10.39 -8.78
N THR A 629 26.29 -11.28 -7.96
CA THR A 629 24.89 -11.17 -7.50
C THR A 629 24.69 -9.93 -6.62
N LEU A 630 25.63 -9.64 -5.73
CA LEU A 630 25.57 -8.44 -4.89
C LEU A 630 25.72 -7.14 -5.69
N LEU A 631 26.40 -7.14 -6.86
CA LEU A 631 26.42 -5.98 -7.76
C LEU A 631 25.03 -5.57 -8.21
N GLN A 632 24.15 -6.52 -8.55
CA GLN A 632 22.78 -6.23 -8.93
C GLN A 632 22.02 -5.55 -7.79
N LEU A 633 22.19 -6.03 -6.56
CA LEU A 633 21.60 -5.41 -5.38
C LEU A 633 22.05 -3.95 -5.20
N LEU A 634 23.36 -3.68 -5.36
CA LEU A 634 23.92 -2.34 -5.18
C LEU A 634 23.46 -1.36 -6.26
N ASP A 635 23.21 -1.84 -7.50
CA ASP A 635 22.83 -1.02 -8.64
C ASP A 635 21.33 -0.76 -8.74
N GLU A 636 20.55 -1.84 -8.66
CA GLU A 636 19.11 -1.83 -8.92
C GLU A 636 18.27 -1.81 -7.64
N GLY A 637 18.93 -2.03 -6.49
CA GLY A 637 18.25 -2.14 -5.20
C GLY A 637 17.30 -3.34 -5.11
N ILE A 638 17.50 -4.36 -5.96
CA ILE A 638 16.68 -5.57 -6.02
C ILE A 638 17.54 -6.83 -6.21
N LEU A 639 17.05 -7.95 -5.68
CA LEU A 639 17.52 -9.29 -6.03
C LEU A 639 16.32 -10.16 -6.41
N ARG A 640 16.56 -11.19 -7.23
CA ARG A 640 15.54 -12.21 -7.50
C ARG A 640 15.88 -13.47 -6.72
N ASP A 641 14.87 -13.99 -6.00
CA ASP A 641 15.02 -15.25 -5.31
C ASP A 641 15.00 -16.44 -6.28
N ILE A 642 15.24 -17.63 -5.77
CA ILE A 642 15.23 -18.87 -6.57
C ILE A 642 13.90 -19.15 -7.30
N ARG A 643 12.78 -18.56 -6.82
CA ARG A 643 11.45 -18.61 -7.46
C ARG A 643 11.19 -17.44 -8.39
N ASN A 644 12.24 -16.69 -8.75
CA ASN A 644 12.17 -15.50 -9.59
C ASN A 644 11.27 -14.37 -9.04
N ARG A 645 11.01 -14.33 -7.70
CA ARG A 645 10.31 -13.24 -7.06
C ARG A 645 11.29 -12.12 -6.79
N GLU A 646 10.86 -10.90 -7.04
CA GLU A 646 11.65 -9.69 -6.81
C GLU A 646 11.66 -9.32 -5.33
N VAL A 647 12.85 -9.20 -4.74
CA VAL A 647 13.09 -8.79 -3.35
C VAL A 647 13.73 -7.41 -3.37
N SER A 648 13.04 -6.43 -2.78
CA SER A 648 13.48 -5.03 -2.76
C SER A 648 14.39 -4.73 -1.57
N PHE A 649 15.54 -4.13 -1.84
CA PHE A 649 16.49 -3.58 -0.88
C PHE A 649 16.48 -2.06 -0.85
N ARG A 650 15.55 -1.42 -1.56
CA ARG A 650 15.47 0.04 -1.72
C ARG A 650 15.23 0.78 -0.42
N ASP A 651 14.74 0.07 0.59
CA ASP A 651 14.47 0.60 1.94
C ASP A 651 15.49 0.12 2.98
N ALA A 652 16.53 -0.57 2.54
CA ALA A 652 17.64 -1.01 3.38
C ALA A 652 18.84 -0.08 3.24
N ILE A 653 19.67 -0.05 4.29
CA ILE A 653 21.03 0.46 4.24
C ILE A 653 21.95 -0.76 4.08
N VAL A 654 22.76 -0.78 3.02
CA VAL A 654 23.67 -1.90 2.75
C VAL A 654 25.08 -1.50 3.15
N ILE A 655 25.67 -2.26 4.05
CA ILE A 655 27.03 -2.06 4.55
C ILE A 655 27.84 -3.32 4.27
N ALA A 656 28.89 -3.19 3.48
CA ALA A 656 29.88 -4.23 3.32
C ALA A 656 31.09 -3.93 4.21
N THR A 657 31.63 -4.94 4.89
CA THR A 657 32.87 -4.75 5.66
C THR A 657 34.00 -5.57 5.03
N SER A 658 35.21 -5.04 5.12
CA SER A 658 36.41 -5.75 4.68
C SER A 658 37.61 -5.42 5.57
N ASN A 659 38.48 -6.40 5.70
CA ASN A 659 39.80 -6.26 6.34
C ASN A 659 40.91 -6.12 5.30
N ALA A 660 40.57 -6.02 4.02
CA ALA A 660 41.53 -5.85 2.94
C ALA A 660 42.39 -4.60 3.14
N GLY A 661 43.68 -4.70 2.96
CA GLY A 661 44.62 -3.61 3.11
C GLY A 661 44.85 -3.12 4.55
N ALA A 662 44.37 -3.83 5.60
CA ALA A 662 44.52 -3.46 6.99
C ALA A 662 45.95 -3.13 7.41
N ASP A 663 46.95 -3.87 6.87
CA ASP A 663 48.34 -3.62 7.16
C ASP A 663 48.81 -2.29 6.56
N ARG A 664 48.34 -1.93 5.37
CA ARG A 664 48.64 -0.67 4.71
C ARG A 664 48.07 0.53 5.47
N ILE A 665 46.83 0.41 5.95
CA ILE A 665 46.20 1.45 6.79
C ILE A 665 47.07 1.69 8.05
N ARG A 666 47.55 0.62 8.69
CA ARG A 666 48.45 0.75 9.87
C ARG A 666 49.75 1.46 9.51
N GLU A 667 50.37 1.09 8.39
CA GLU A 667 51.63 1.67 7.90
C GLU A 667 51.50 3.18 7.63
N TYR A 668 50.36 3.62 7.02
CA TYR A 668 50.07 5.05 6.83
C TYR A 668 49.90 5.80 8.18
N ILE A 669 49.14 5.22 9.12
CA ILE A 669 48.91 5.84 10.42
C ILE A 669 50.21 5.88 11.25
N GLU A 670 51.03 4.85 11.23
CA GLU A 670 52.37 4.83 11.92
C GLU A 670 53.33 5.88 11.33
N ARG A 671 53.18 6.21 10.03
CA ARG A 671 53.95 7.29 9.38
C ARG A 671 53.37 8.68 9.68
N GLY A 672 52.28 8.77 10.47
CA GLY A 672 51.66 10.03 10.89
C GLY A 672 50.69 10.65 9.90
N TYR A 673 50.24 9.90 8.86
CA TYR A 673 49.22 10.41 7.94
C TYR A 673 47.82 10.29 8.54
N GLU A 674 47.02 11.32 8.34
CA GLU A 674 45.58 11.28 8.62
C GLU A 674 44.83 10.53 7.50
N VAL A 675 43.70 9.87 7.83
CA VAL A 675 42.92 9.07 6.87
C VAL A 675 42.58 9.85 5.61
N GLN A 676 42.22 11.13 5.73
CA GLN A 676 41.85 12.02 4.61
C GLN A 676 43.00 12.21 3.61
N GLN A 677 44.24 12.08 4.03
CA GLN A 677 45.42 12.30 3.21
C GLN A 677 45.73 11.09 2.30
N PHE A 678 45.37 9.89 2.72
CA PHE A 678 45.72 8.67 1.99
C PHE A 678 44.55 7.86 1.49
N GLU A 679 43.29 8.20 1.84
CA GLU A 679 42.08 7.42 1.52
C GLU A 679 41.96 7.11 0.01
N HIS A 680 42.15 8.10 -0.86
CA HIS A 680 42.10 7.91 -2.32
C HIS A 680 43.24 7.02 -2.82
N GLN A 681 44.48 7.28 -2.38
CA GLN A 681 45.61 6.47 -2.78
C GLN A 681 45.48 5.02 -2.31
N PHE A 682 44.95 4.83 -1.11
CA PHE A 682 44.70 3.51 -0.55
C PHE A 682 43.64 2.72 -1.37
N VAL A 683 42.58 3.36 -1.81
CA VAL A 683 41.58 2.73 -2.70
C VAL A 683 42.23 2.32 -4.04
N ASP A 684 43.05 3.18 -4.62
CA ASP A 684 43.79 2.89 -5.85
C ASP A 684 44.76 1.69 -5.65
N GLU A 685 45.41 1.59 -4.50
CA GLU A 685 46.28 0.46 -4.17
C GLU A 685 45.51 -0.85 -4.06
N LEU A 686 44.26 -0.82 -3.48
CA LEU A 686 43.42 -2.01 -3.40
C LEU A 686 42.96 -2.49 -4.80
N ILE A 687 42.69 -1.56 -5.70
CA ILE A 687 42.39 -1.87 -7.11
C ILE A 687 43.62 -2.50 -7.78
N ASN A 688 44.80 -1.86 -7.67
CA ASN A 688 46.02 -2.31 -8.33
C ASN A 688 46.51 -3.65 -7.78
N SER A 689 46.25 -3.98 -6.53
CA SER A 689 46.56 -5.28 -5.91
C SER A 689 45.62 -6.41 -6.35
N GLY A 690 44.54 -6.10 -7.08
CA GLY A 690 43.56 -7.08 -7.55
C GLY A 690 42.63 -7.61 -6.46
N GLN A 691 42.61 -6.99 -5.26
CA GLN A 691 41.74 -7.41 -4.15
C GLN A 691 40.27 -7.11 -4.44
N PHE A 692 40.01 -5.99 -5.12
CA PHE A 692 38.68 -5.61 -5.58
C PHE A 692 38.74 -5.16 -7.03
N ARG A 693 37.68 -5.48 -7.77
CA ARG A 693 37.48 -4.97 -9.14
C ARG A 693 36.99 -3.52 -9.06
N PRO A 694 37.48 -2.61 -9.94
CA PRO A 694 37.02 -1.21 -9.98
C PRO A 694 35.49 -1.08 -10.10
N GLU A 695 34.85 -1.95 -10.87
CA GLU A 695 33.40 -1.98 -11.09
C GLU A 695 32.63 -2.19 -9.78
N PHE A 696 33.19 -3.01 -8.87
CA PHE A 696 32.56 -3.29 -7.57
C PHE A 696 32.66 -2.08 -6.62
N LEU A 697 33.84 -1.47 -6.52
CA LEU A 697 34.08 -0.32 -5.64
C LEU A 697 33.23 0.90 -6.05
N ASN A 698 33.04 1.12 -7.36
CA ASN A 698 32.26 2.22 -7.90
C ASN A 698 30.74 2.10 -7.67
N ARG A 699 30.26 1.00 -7.08
CA ARG A 699 28.83 0.80 -6.76
C ARG A 699 28.45 1.25 -5.35
N PHE A 700 29.46 1.45 -4.51
CA PHE A 700 29.22 2.04 -3.19
C PHE A 700 29.08 3.55 -3.30
N ASP A 701 28.14 4.12 -2.54
CA ASP A 701 27.97 5.55 -2.43
C ASP A 701 29.17 6.19 -1.75
N GLU A 702 29.70 5.49 -0.71
CA GLU A 702 30.86 5.96 0.04
C GLU A 702 31.75 4.76 0.47
N ILE A 703 33.05 4.93 0.34
CA ILE A 703 34.07 4.02 0.88
C ILE A 703 34.64 4.68 2.12
N VAL A 704 34.53 4.00 3.25
CA VAL A 704 34.87 4.56 4.56
C VAL A 704 36.03 3.80 5.18
N VAL A 705 37.15 4.49 5.40
CA VAL A 705 38.34 3.90 5.99
C VAL A 705 38.36 4.11 7.50
N PHE A 706 38.42 3.03 8.26
CA PHE A 706 38.51 3.01 9.73
C PHE A 706 39.97 2.94 10.15
N ARG A 707 40.36 3.80 11.08
CA ARG A 707 41.69 3.77 11.65
C ARG A 707 41.77 2.93 12.93
N PRO A 708 42.95 2.41 13.31
CA PRO A 708 43.17 1.83 14.62
C PRO A 708 42.91 2.83 15.74
N PHE A 709 42.52 2.34 16.92
CA PHE A 709 42.34 3.15 18.11
C PHE A 709 43.67 3.55 18.73
N THR A 710 43.78 4.76 19.30
CA THR A 710 44.87 5.17 20.20
C THR A 710 44.62 4.59 21.60
N LYS A 711 45.65 4.64 22.47
CA LYS A 711 45.50 4.15 23.85
C LYS A 711 44.42 4.88 24.63
N ASP A 712 44.32 6.20 24.50
CA ASP A 712 43.28 7.01 25.17
C ASP A 712 41.88 6.66 24.68
N GLU A 713 41.73 6.36 23.41
CA GLU A 713 40.44 5.90 22.85
C GLU A 713 40.08 4.49 23.34
N LEU A 714 41.07 3.62 23.55
CA LEU A 714 40.83 2.29 24.12
C LEU A 714 40.32 2.33 25.56
N ILE A 715 40.74 3.34 26.35
CA ILE A 715 40.16 3.58 27.67
C ILE A 715 38.67 3.93 27.55
N GLN A 716 38.32 4.80 26.62
CA GLN A 716 36.91 5.13 26.36
C GLN A 716 36.12 3.92 25.85
N VAL A 717 36.72 3.05 25.02
CA VAL A 717 36.08 1.78 24.61
C VAL A 717 35.88 0.86 25.83
N CYS A 718 36.82 0.81 26.72
CA CYS A 718 36.73 0.07 28.00
C CYS A 718 35.52 0.58 28.81
N ASP A 719 35.37 1.91 28.94
CA ASP A 719 34.24 2.52 29.66
C ASP A 719 32.89 2.19 29.00
N LEU A 720 32.79 2.19 27.68
CA LEU A 720 31.56 1.78 26.97
C LEU A 720 31.22 0.29 27.22
N ILE A 721 32.22 -0.59 27.23
CA ILE A 721 31.99 -2.02 27.52
C ILE A 721 31.53 -2.17 28.98
N LEU A 722 32.14 -1.47 29.93
CA LEU A 722 31.75 -1.49 31.33
C LEU A 722 30.36 -0.91 31.58
N ALA A 723 29.96 0.14 30.83
CA ALA A 723 28.60 0.65 30.85
C ALA A 723 27.59 -0.41 30.37
N GLY A 724 27.96 -1.21 29.37
CA GLY A 724 27.19 -2.37 28.92
C GLY A 724 27.05 -3.46 30.00
N VAL A 725 28.12 -3.75 30.73
CA VAL A 725 28.09 -4.66 31.89
C VAL A 725 27.14 -4.14 32.97
N ASN A 726 27.24 -2.85 33.33
CA ASN A 726 26.35 -2.24 34.30
C ASN A 726 24.88 -2.32 33.88
N LYS A 727 24.54 -2.10 32.61
CA LYS A 727 23.20 -2.26 32.09
C LYS A 727 22.67 -3.70 32.23
N THR A 728 23.54 -4.69 32.11
CA THR A 728 23.19 -6.11 32.31
C THR A 728 22.92 -6.42 33.77
N LEU A 729 23.60 -5.71 34.71
CA LEU A 729 23.45 -5.85 36.16
C LEU A 729 22.29 -5.02 36.76
N GLU A 730 21.74 -4.08 36.00
CA GLU A 730 20.66 -3.18 36.43
C GLU A 730 19.42 -3.91 36.99
N PRO A 731 18.92 -5.04 36.39
CA PRO A 731 17.81 -5.79 36.95
C PRO A 731 18.11 -6.38 38.35
N GLN A 732 19.38 -6.59 38.68
CA GLN A 732 19.86 -7.11 39.97
C GLN A 732 20.19 -6.00 40.97
N LYS A 733 20.05 -4.73 40.52
CA LYS A 733 20.36 -3.51 41.29
C LYS A 733 21.80 -3.45 41.78
N VAL A 734 22.75 -3.98 41.02
CA VAL A 734 24.19 -3.94 41.32
C VAL A 734 24.88 -3.09 40.27
N SER A 735 25.85 -2.29 40.69
CA SER A 735 26.67 -1.49 39.79
C SER A 735 28.17 -1.75 40.03
N VAL A 736 28.94 -1.64 38.96
CA VAL A 736 30.40 -1.89 38.99
C VAL A 736 31.14 -0.63 38.59
N ILE A 737 32.10 -0.26 39.40
CA ILE A 737 33.07 0.81 39.10
C ILE A 737 34.45 0.16 39.00
N VAL A 738 35.21 0.52 37.98
CA VAL A 738 36.60 0.07 37.80
C VAL A 738 37.52 1.27 37.95
N GLU A 739 38.53 1.16 38.80
CA GLU A 739 39.52 2.20 39.02
C GLU A 739 40.30 2.54 37.75
N ASP A 740 40.72 3.78 37.56
CA ASP A 740 41.42 4.22 36.35
C ASP A 740 42.73 3.47 36.11
N GLU A 741 43.49 3.13 37.19
CA GLU A 741 44.65 2.27 37.06
C GLU A 741 44.30 0.84 36.62
N ALA A 742 43.17 0.31 37.07
CA ALA A 742 42.69 -0.99 36.68
C ALA A 742 42.27 -0.97 35.19
N LYS A 743 41.65 0.12 34.70
CA LYS A 743 41.30 0.29 33.28
C LYS A 743 42.55 0.29 32.38
N LEU A 744 43.62 0.94 32.80
CA LEU A 744 44.91 0.94 32.08
C LEU A 744 45.44 -0.49 31.91
N ILE A 745 45.37 -1.31 32.98
CA ILE A 745 45.81 -2.71 32.93
C ILE A 745 44.89 -3.52 32.01
N LEU A 746 43.58 -3.31 32.08
CA LEU A 746 42.63 -3.96 31.18
C LEU A 746 42.90 -3.62 29.70
N VAL A 747 43.22 -2.36 29.41
CA VAL A 747 43.58 -1.89 28.07
C VAL A 747 44.89 -2.52 27.59
N ASP A 748 45.96 -2.54 28.41
CA ASP A 748 47.23 -3.14 28.02
C ASP A 748 47.12 -4.67 27.80
N GLN A 749 46.25 -5.37 28.54
CA GLN A 749 46.00 -6.81 28.37
C GLN A 749 45.00 -7.09 27.24
N GLY A 750 44.12 -6.15 26.92
CA GLY A 750 43.04 -6.30 25.95
C GLY A 750 43.35 -5.73 24.58
N TYR A 751 44.45 -5.06 24.39
CA TYR A 751 44.85 -4.51 23.08
C TYR A 751 45.87 -5.39 22.37
N ASP A 752 45.50 -5.79 21.16
CA ASP A 752 46.43 -6.43 20.21
C ASP A 752 46.45 -5.55 18.95
N PRO A 753 47.63 -5.11 18.47
CA PRO A 753 47.74 -4.31 17.25
C PRO A 753 47.10 -4.97 16.01
N ARG A 754 46.97 -6.30 16.00
CA ARG A 754 46.37 -7.07 14.88
C ARG A 754 44.87 -7.23 15.01
N LEU A 755 44.39 -7.38 16.27
CA LEU A 755 42.97 -7.70 16.57
C LEU A 755 42.18 -6.47 17.09
N GLY A 756 42.87 -5.33 17.28
CA GLY A 756 42.27 -4.10 17.80
C GLY A 756 41.71 -4.26 19.22
N ALA A 757 40.54 -3.69 19.45
CA ALA A 757 39.83 -3.78 20.72
C ALA A 757 39.02 -5.09 20.92
N ARG A 758 39.05 -6.04 19.96
CA ARG A 758 38.26 -7.28 20.04
C ARG A 758 38.57 -8.14 21.27
N PRO A 759 39.83 -8.29 21.68
CA PRO A 759 40.17 -9.04 22.90
C PRO A 759 39.72 -8.35 24.20
N MET A 760 39.55 -7.04 24.21
CA MET A 760 39.14 -6.22 25.36
C MET A 760 37.91 -6.77 26.08
N ARG A 761 36.88 -7.19 25.31
CA ARG A 761 35.66 -7.75 25.88
C ARG A 761 35.95 -9.05 26.67
N ARG A 762 36.81 -9.90 26.16
CA ARG A 762 37.21 -11.13 26.87
C ARG A 762 38.03 -10.83 28.15
N VAL A 763 38.89 -9.83 28.07
CA VAL A 763 39.67 -9.38 29.22
C VAL A 763 38.75 -8.82 30.31
N ILE A 764 37.82 -7.95 29.96
CA ILE A 764 36.82 -7.41 30.88
C ILE A 764 35.93 -8.53 31.44
N GLN A 765 35.48 -9.47 30.61
CA GLN A 765 34.71 -10.61 31.07
C GLN A 765 35.48 -11.43 32.11
N LYS A 766 36.76 -11.73 31.86
CA LYS A 766 37.60 -12.50 32.75
C LYS A 766 37.87 -11.78 34.06
N ALA A 767 38.21 -10.50 34.00
CA ALA A 767 38.65 -9.73 35.16
C ALA A 767 37.53 -9.06 35.94
N VAL A 768 36.45 -8.63 35.26
CA VAL A 768 35.35 -7.89 35.87
C VAL A 768 34.13 -8.77 36.08
N GLU A 769 33.54 -9.29 34.98
CA GLU A 769 32.28 -10.05 35.08
C GLU A 769 32.44 -11.30 35.96
N ASN A 770 33.50 -12.09 35.80
CA ASN A 770 33.73 -13.25 36.63
C ASN A 770 33.95 -12.91 38.09
N THR A 771 34.62 -11.78 38.39
CA THR A 771 34.85 -11.31 39.77
C THR A 771 33.53 -10.89 40.41
N VAL A 772 32.72 -10.12 39.70
CA VAL A 772 31.36 -9.72 40.13
C VAL A 772 30.49 -10.94 40.36
N ALA A 773 30.46 -11.88 39.40
CA ALA A 773 29.68 -13.12 39.52
C ALA A 773 30.07 -13.93 40.75
N LYS A 774 31.35 -14.06 41.02
CA LYS A 774 31.85 -14.74 42.24
C LYS A 774 31.41 -14.04 43.54
N GLN A 775 31.48 -12.73 43.61
CA GLN A 775 31.06 -11.96 44.77
C GLN A 775 29.55 -12.03 45.00
N MET A 776 28.76 -12.02 43.91
CA MET A 776 27.31 -12.20 43.99
C MET A 776 26.93 -13.62 44.46
N LEU A 777 27.59 -14.65 43.95
CA LEU A 777 27.32 -16.04 44.31
C LEU A 777 27.80 -16.37 45.75
N SER A 778 28.84 -15.72 46.25
CA SER A 778 29.29 -15.87 47.65
C SER A 778 28.42 -15.14 48.67
N GLY A 779 27.41 -14.35 48.19
CA GLY A 779 26.53 -13.59 49.08
C GLY A 779 27.18 -12.39 49.75
N THR A 780 28.33 -11.95 49.26
CA THR A 780 29.05 -10.75 49.78
C THR A 780 28.49 -9.45 49.21
N VAL A 781 27.64 -9.52 48.16
CA VAL A 781 27.03 -8.37 47.50
C VAL A 781 25.51 -8.46 47.58
N ASN A 782 24.87 -7.41 48.05
CA ASN A 782 23.44 -7.26 48.16
C ASN A 782 22.86 -6.39 47.03
N PRO A 783 21.57 -6.51 46.68
CA PRO A 783 20.94 -5.58 45.78
C PRO A 783 21.03 -4.13 46.29
N GLY A 784 21.66 -3.25 45.53
CA GLY A 784 21.90 -1.85 45.85
C GLY A 784 23.37 -1.56 46.09
N ASP A 785 24.21 -2.57 46.14
CA ASP A 785 25.65 -2.39 46.40
C ASP A 785 26.43 -1.97 45.14
N MET A 786 27.49 -1.23 45.34
CA MET A 786 28.43 -0.80 44.32
C MET A 786 29.75 -1.58 44.49
N ILE A 787 30.13 -2.32 43.47
CA ILE A 787 31.36 -3.11 43.46
C ILE A 787 32.48 -2.28 42.85
N THR A 788 33.55 -2.05 43.59
CA THR A 788 34.77 -1.40 43.07
C THR A 788 35.81 -2.45 42.72
N ILE A 789 36.27 -2.45 41.46
CA ILE A 789 37.33 -3.34 40.97
C ILE A 789 38.66 -2.57 40.99
N THR A 790 39.58 -3.03 41.80
CA THR A 790 40.90 -2.38 41.98
C THR A 790 41.96 -2.92 41.02
N ALA A 791 43.04 -2.16 40.81
CA ALA A 791 44.18 -2.55 39.99
C ALA A 791 44.81 -3.87 40.46
N GLU A 792 44.88 -4.09 41.78
CA GLU A 792 45.45 -5.33 42.37
C GLU A 792 44.58 -6.56 42.02
N GLN A 793 43.28 -6.43 42.10
CA GLN A 793 42.35 -7.50 41.72
C GLN A 793 42.47 -7.89 40.24
N VAL A 794 42.61 -6.90 39.35
CA VAL A 794 42.81 -7.14 37.93
C VAL A 794 44.15 -7.82 37.68
N ARG A 795 45.25 -7.38 38.30
CA ARG A 795 46.58 -8.03 38.17
C ARG A 795 46.53 -9.49 38.66
N ALA A 796 45.95 -9.75 39.84
CA ALA A 796 45.84 -11.11 40.38
C ALA A 796 45.13 -12.08 39.47
N VAL A 797 44.13 -11.64 38.67
CA VAL A 797 43.45 -12.48 37.69
C VAL A 797 44.35 -12.88 36.52
N PHE A 798 45.33 -12.05 36.15
CA PHE A 798 46.22 -12.31 35.02
C PHE A 798 47.54 -12.99 35.45
N ASP A 799 48.01 -12.68 36.67
CA ASP A 799 49.23 -13.27 37.20
C ASP A 799 49.05 -14.69 37.80
N GLY A 800 47.79 -15.18 37.85
CA GLY A 800 47.47 -16.56 38.25
C GLY A 800 47.39 -16.75 39.78
N GLU A 801 47.44 -15.70 40.60
CA GLU A 801 47.22 -15.75 42.04
C GLU A 801 45.71 -15.56 42.36
N SER A 802 45.14 -16.45 43.21
CA SER A 802 43.80 -16.26 43.72
C SER A 802 43.73 -14.99 44.58
N PRO A 803 42.77 -14.08 44.37
CA PRO A 803 42.66 -12.86 45.20
C PRO A 803 42.47 -13.25 46.67
N ARG A 804 43.31 -12.75 47.53
CA ARG A 804 43.10 -12.81 49.00
C ARG A 804 41.85 -12.00 49.32
N GLU A 805 40.94 -12.62 50.11
CA GLU A 805 39.77 -11.92 50.67
C GLU A 805 40.22 -10.64 51.39
N ILE A 806 40.01 -9.47 50.74
CA ILE A 806 40.13 -8.19 51.41
C ILE A 806 38.76 -7.89 51.99
N SER A 807 38.73 -7.94 53.35
CA SER A 807 37.60 -7.62 54.20
C SER A 807 36.99 -6.26 53.83
N ALA A 808 35.66 -6.22 53.67
CA ALA A 808 34.89 -5.00 53.63
C ALA A 808 35.13 -4.10 54.83
N GLN A 809 35.54 -2.88 54.57
CA GLN A 809 35.41 -1.72 55.52
C GLN A 809 34.40 -0.73 54.91
#